data_a48f4f2026e3bec38151e969faec85bb
#
_entry.id   a48f4f2026e3bec38151e969faec85bb
#
_cell.length_a   1.000
_cell.length_b   1.000
_cell.length_c   1.000
_cell.angle_alpha   90.00
_cell.angle_beta   90.00
_cell.angle_gamma   90.00
#
_symmetry.space_group_name_H-M   'P 1'
#
loop_
_entity.id
_entity.type
_entity.pdbx_description
1 polymer ?
#
loop_
_entity_poly.entity_id
_entity_poly.type
_entity_poly.pdbx_seq_one_letter_code
_entity_poly.pdbx_strand_id
1 'polypeptide(L)'
;MREPPVKKILYWCDRCNVPLIARTCGCGAEGRRVPLQAPYDVRPALAADMALIRGLVEERFGPVPLPRIILFNKAGGVDRNDLVIIHGERFGWLSFDPVSRRSRFDLAPGGLPFVVGHAIRGIVDLGEAAAAGGMDGRRIGGKRFPVKTSEPDGTVVVKYRNGYGTGVLRAGQLRVREIVAVQARSPPDPDWEVVIDRNRRHLKNLERNAIREIRHHMSDRPCANVSFSGGKDSMAVMALAQKAGIPSAFFIDTGIEFPETVEFVERQGVEIIRKAGDFWAAVEKAGPPAKDQRWCCKLLKLHPLRLHLATTGPCVTVQGNRWYESWNRADLEATSQNPANPLQLNISPIRNWRALEVFLYLWWQKLPVNPLYDRGIERIGCYLCPAMLESEHELLRGMHPERARRWDQFLAGWAERHNLPDEYARWGLWRWRDLPPKMRELCARHGIALLGDHLQPVPREYRGASTVSVGPERPVPGEAAARTAGAAPAPGEALRGDFPLIADIIYLDSAAMSISPEPVLSAMLEYEHHYRANVGRGVHRLSQIASQKYWDAHQKVKRFIGAKEGEVVFTRDATEAINMVAKGLGWNQGDMVITTMLEDHSNLVPWLHLRERGVECDILPVTPGYSLDIDRLGETI
;
A
#
# COMPACT_ATOMS: atom_id res chain seq x y z
N MET A 1 8.69 -3.62 -2.47
CA MET A 1 7.28 -3.17 -2.30
C MET A 1 6.42 -4.23 -2.95
N ARG A 2 5.56 -4.90 -2.18
CA ARG A 2 4.68 -5.96 -2.71
C ARG A 2 3.51 -5.32 -3.45
N GLU A 3 3.21 -5.80 -4.66
CA GLU A 3 2.02 -5.36 -5.41
C GLU A 3 0.77 -6.07 -4.87
N PRO A 4 -0.43 -5.46 -4.99
CA PRO A 4 -1.68 -6.14 -4.66
C PRO A 4 -1.79 -7.48 -5.40
N PRO A 5 -2.37 -8.54 -4.78
CA PRO A 5 -2.43 -9.88 -5.36
C PRO A 5 -3.20 -9.92 -6.68
N VAL A 6 -4.08 -8.94 -6.90
CA VAL A 6 -4.87 -8.82 -8.14
C VAL A 6 -4.63 -7.45 -8.76
N LYS A 7 -4.05 -7.40 -9.95
CA LYS A 7 -3.96 -6.17 -10.76
C LYS A 7 -5.33 -5.88 -11.35
N LYS A 8 -6.06 -4.94 -10.75
CA LYS A 8 -7.30 -4.46 -11.36
C LYS A 8 -7.02 -3.59 -12.58
N ILE A 9 -7.76 -3.85 -13.63
CA ILE A 9 -7.72 -3.09 -14.88
C ILE A 9 -8.85 -2.07 -14.85
N LEU A 10 -8.54 -0.81 -15.15
CA LEU A 10 -9.53 0.19 -15.47
C LEU A 10 -9.85 0.08 -16.97
N TYR A 11 -11.12 0.18 -17.30
CA TYR A 11 -11.56 0.25 -18.70
C TYR A 11 -12.21 1.60 -18.97
N TRP A 12 -12.30 1.98 -20.24
CA TRP A 12 -12.98 3.18 -20.68
C TRP A 12 -13.92 2.85 -21.84
N CYS A 13 -15.15 3.26 -21.72
CA CYS A 13 -16.11 3.13 -22.82
C CYS A 13 -15.99 4.33 -23.75
N ASP A 14 -15.38 4.16 -24.92
CA ASP A 14 -15.22 5.27 -25.88
C ASP A 14 -16.55 5.75 -26.45
N ARG A 15 -17.60 4.89 -26.50
CA ARG A 15 -18.95 5.27 -26.95
C ARG A 15 -19.67 6.21 -25.97
N CYS A 16 -19.61 5.89 -24.67
CA CYS A 16 -20.26 6.69 -23.62
C CYS A 16 -19.32 7.72 -23.00
N ASN A 17 -18.03 7.62 -23.30
CA ASN A 17 -16.94 8.40 -22.73
C ASN A 17 -16.91 8.35 -21.19
N VAL A 18 -17.02 7.15 -20.61
CA VAL A 18 -17.06 6.92 -19.15
C VAL A 18 -16.06 5.87 -18.69
N PRO A 19 -15.52 5.99 -17.46
CA PRO A 19 -14.73 4.93 -16.83
C PRO A 19 -15.62 3.72 -16.49
N LEU A 20 -15.04 2.53 -16.66
CA LEU A 20 -15.69 1.26 -16.36
C LEU A 20 -14.88 0.48 -15.34
N ILE A 21 -15.56 -0.08 -14.34
CA ILE A 21 -14.99 -0.97 -13.34
C ILE A 21 -14.87 -2.43 -13.82
N ALA A 22 -15.50 -2.74 -14.96
CA ALA A 22 -15.40 -4.02 -15.63
C ALA A 22 -15.35 -3.82 -17.15
N ARG A 23 -15.04 -4.89 -17.90
CA ARG A 23 -14.78 -4.82 -19.35
C ARG A 23 -15.99 -4.37 -20.17
N THR A 24 -17.20 -4.76 -19.77
CA THR A 24 -18.42 -4.49 -20.52
C THR A 24 -19.18 -3.28 -19.96
N CYS A 25 -19.49 -2.31 -20.81
CA CYS A 25 -20.31 -1.16 -20.49
C CYS A 25 -21.79 -1.51 -20.42
N GLY A 26 -22.58 -0.80 -19.61
CA GLY A 26 -24.04 -0.90 -19.61
C GLY A 26 -24.71 -0.59 -20.96
N CYS A 27 -24.02 0.07 -21.89
CA CYS A 27 -24.48 0.29 -23.27
C CYS A 27 -24.21 -0.90 -24.22
N GLY A 28 -23.61 -2.00 -23.72
CA GLY A 28 -23.24 -3.19 -24.48
C GLY A 28 -21.86 -3.13 -25.15
N ALA A 29 -21.18 -1.96 -25.19
CA ALA A 29 -19.85 -1.84 -25.76
C ALA A 29 -18.78 -2.43 -24.83
N GLU A 30 -17.69 -2.97 -25.42
CA GLU A 30 -16.50 -3.32 -24.66
C GLU A 30 -15.63 -2.07 -24.37
N GLY A 31 -15.11 -2.01 -23.15
CA GLY A 31 -14.22 -0.94 -22.73
C GLY A 31 -12.78 -1.17 -23.18
N ARG A 32 -12.12 -0.10 -23.61
CA ARG A 32 -10.68 -0.04 -23.85
C ARG A 32 -9.93 -0.03 -22.51
N ARG A 33 -8.81 -0.76 -22.43
CA ARG A 33 -7.95 -0.78 -21.23
C ARG A 33 -7.28 0.56 -21.01
N VAL A 34 -7.30 1.04 -19.77
CA VAL A 34 -6.58 2.24 -19.33
C VAL A 34 -5.41 1.81 -18.45
N PRO A 35 -4.16 2.10 -18.85
CA PRO A 35 -2.99 1.72 -18.06
C PRO A 35 -2.91 2.54 -16.76
N LEU A 36 -2.85 1.87 -15.62
CA LEU A 36 -2.68 2.46 -14.30
C LEU A 36 -1.25 2.28 -13.77
N GLN A 37 -0.89 3.14 -12.83
CA GLN A 37 0.32 3.01 -12.01
C GLN A 37 -0.01 2.30 -10.70
N ALA A 38 0.94 1.51 -10.20
CA ALA A 38 0.81 0.89 -8.89
C ALA A 38 0.78 1.98 -7.78
N PRO A 39 -0.01 1.79 -6.71
CA PRO A 39 -0.72 0.59 -6.27
C PRO A 39 -2.08 0.34 -6.96
N TYR A 40 -2.36 0.93 -8.11
CA TYR A 40 -3.58 0.76 -8.93
C TYR A 40 -4.85 1.35 -8.31
N ASP A 41 -4.74 2.14 -7.26
CA ASP A 41 -5.89 2.89 -6.74
C ASP A 41 -6.21 4.06 -7.66
N VAL A 42 -7.47 4.17 -8.00
CA VAL A 42 -7.98 5.25 -8.84
C VAL A 42 -9.21 5.84 -8.16
N ARG A 43 -9.32 7.15 -8.18
CA ARG A 43 -10.44 7.90 -7.58
C ARG A 43 -10.95 8.99 -8.50
N PRO A 44 -12.19 9.45 -8.33
CA PRO A 44 -12.67 10.65 -9.00
C PRO A 44 -11.94 11.89 -8.47
N ALA A 45 -11.78 12.89 -9.32
CA ALA A 45 -11.46 14.24 -8.90
C ALA A 45 -12.70 14.89 -8.29
N LEU A 46 -12.58 15.41 -7.05
CA LEU A 46 -13.65 16.11 -6.35
C LEU A 46 -13.47 17.62 -6.46
N ALA A 47 -14.33 18.42 -5.82
CA ALA A 47 -14.39 19.86 -6.04
C ALA A 47 -13.04 20.59 -5.92
N ALA A 48 -12.29 20.37 -4.84
CA ALA A 48 -10.97 20.97 -4.67
C ALA A 48 -9.94 20.47 -5.68
N ASP A 49 -10.00 19.19 -6.05
CA ASP A 49 -9.13 18.62 -7.08
C ASP A 49 -9.38 19.24 -8.46
N MET A 50 -10.67 19.43 -8.80
CA MET A 50 -11.09 20.08 -10.05
C MET A 50 -10.62 21.53 -10.11
N ALA A 51 -10.73 22.27 -9.00
CA ALA A 51 -10.23 23.64 -8.89
C ALA A 51 -8.71 23.69 -9.04
N LEU A 52 -7.99 22.80 -8.34
CA LEU A 52 -6.52 22.75 -8.38
C LEU A 52 -6.00 22.43 -9.80
N ILE A 53 -6.51 21.36 -10.43
CA ILE A 53 -6.04 20.97 -11.77
C ILE A 53 -6.38 22.03 -12.82
N ARG A 54 -7.58 22.65 -12.72
CA ARG A 54 -7.97 23.75 -13.61
C ARG A 54 -7.02 24.93 -13.49
N GLY A 55 -6.73 25.38 -12.25
CA GLY A 55 -5.81 26.50 -12.00
C GLY A 55 -4.42 26.24 -12.56
N LEU A 56 -3.85 25.05 -12.32
CA LEU A 56 -2.51 24.68 -12.81
C LEU A 56 -2.44 24.55 -14.33
N VAL A 57 -3.48 23.99 -14.95
CA VAL A 57 -3.56 23.89 -16.43
C VAL A 57 -3.74 25.26 -17.05
N GLU A 58 -4.60 26.10 -16.46
CA GLU A 58 -4.83 27.47 -16.93
C GLU A 58 -3.59 28.34 -16.77
N GLU A 59 -2.90 28.27 -15.64
CA GLU A 59 -1.63 28.94 -15.42
C GLU A 59 -0.60 28.58 -16.49
N ARG A 60 -0.51 27.28 -16.85
CA ARG A 60 0.52 26.76 -17.75
C ARG A 60 0.19 26.94 -19.24
N PHE A 61 -1.05 26.69 -19.64
CA PHE A 61 -1.45 26.58 -21.05
C PHE A 61 -2.53 27.59 -21.46
N GLY A 62 -3.15 28.31 -20.52
CA GLY A 62 -4.32 29.15 -20.76
C GLY A 62 -5.64 28.41 -20.55
N PRO A 63 -6.76 28.98 -20.99
CA PRO A 63 -8.11 28.48 -20.67
C PRO A 63 -8.44 27.20 -21.46
N VAL A 64 -7.87 26.08 -21.05
CA VAL A 64 -8.17 24.75 -21.58
C VAL A 64 -9.42 24.19 -20.91
N PRO A 65 -10.49 23.85 -21.65
CA PRO A 65 -11.70 23.27 -21.07
C PRO A 65 -11.40 21.86 -20.53
N LEU A 66 -11.69 21.63 -19.26
CA LEU A 66 -11.56 20.32 -18.64
C LEU A 66 -12.93 19.63 -18.51
N PRO A 67 -13.00 18.30 -18.76
CA PRO A 67 -14.25 17.56 -18.66
C PRO A 67 -14.71 17.41 -17.20
N ARG A 68 -16.00 17.06 -17.02
CA ARG A 68 -16.57 16.80 -15.70
C ARG A 68 -16.01 15.54 -15.04
N ILE A 69 -15.60 14.55 -15.83
CA ILE A 69 -15.03 13.29 -15.35
C ILE A 69 -13.52 13.32 -15.49
N ILE A 70 -12.85 13.52 -14.37
CA ILE A 70 -11.40 13.39 -14.22
C ILE A 70 -11.12 12.33 -13.16
N LEU A 71 -10.15 11.46 -13.44
CA LEU A 71 -9.70 10.46 -12.48
C LEU A 71 -8.26 10.73 -12.07
N PHE A 72 -7.95 10.44 -10.82
CA PHE A 72 -6.60 10.42 -10.28
C PHE A 72 -6.20 9.00 -9.93
N ASN A 73 -5.07 8.55 -10.50
CA ASN A 73 -4.44 7.30 -10.12
C ASN A 73 -3.21 7.61 -9.28
N LYS A 74 -3.27 7.29 -8.02
CA LYS A 74 -2.19 7.49 -7.06
C LYS A 74 -0.94 6.73 -7.48
N ALA A 75 0.21 7.40 -7.43
CA ALA A 75 1.52 6.82 -7.70
C ALA A 75 2.51 7.11 -6.55
N GLY A 76 3.61 6.38 -6.50
CA GLY A 76 4.63 6.60 -5.49
C GLY A 76 5.43 7.89 -5.73
N GLY A 77 5.53 8.73 -4.70
CA GLY A 77 6.26 10.00 -4.71
C GLY A 77 6.86 10.33 -3.35
N VAL A 78 7.45 11.50 -3.21
CA VAL A 78 7.87 12.07 -1.92
C VAL A 78 6.66 12.59 -1.14
N ASP A 79 5.67 13.11 -1.87
CA ASP A 79 4.37 13.54 -1.37
C ASP A 79 3.29 13.18 -2.40
N ARG A 80 2.25 14.01 -2.59
CA ARG A 80 1.21 13.81 -3.60
C ARG A 80 1.83 13.64 -4.97
N ASN A 81 1.43 12.56 -5.66
CA ASN A 81 1.86 12.28 -7.03
C ASN A 81 0.78 11.43 -7.70
N ASP A 82 -0.04 12.06 -8.51
CA ASP A 82 -1.19 11.45 -9.16
C ASP A 82 -1.06 11.50 -10.68
N LEU A 83 -1.27 10.37 -11.33
CA LEU A 83 -1.51 10.33 -12.77
C LEU A 83 -2.95 10.81 -13.03
N VAL A 84 -3.08 11.90 -13.76
CA VAL A 84 -4.37 12.47 -14.15
C VAL A 84 -4.85 11.79 -15.43
N ILE A 85 -6.09 11.29 -15.41
CA ILE A 85 -6.71 10.57 -16.53
C ILE A 85 -7.98 11.32 -16.95
N ILE A 86 -8.07 11.70 -18.22
CA ILE A 86 -9.25 12.26 -18.85
C ILE A 86 -9.57 11.48 -20.13
N HIS A 87 -10.84 11.23 -20.40
CA HIS A 87 -11.31 10.48 -21.58
C HIS A 87 -10.56 9.15 -21.80
N GLY A 88 -10.14 8.50 -20.69
CA GLY A 88 -9.36 7.27 -20.73
C GLY A 88 -7.91 7.41 -21.17
N GLU A 89 -7.41 8.63 -21.33
CA GLU A 89 -6.02 8.93 -21.70
C GLU A 89 -5.24 9.50 -20.53
N ARG A 90 -3.93 9.28 -20.51
CA ARG A 90 -3.01 9.89 -19.55
C ARG A 90 -2.85 11.37 -19.88
N PHE A 91 -3.58 12.22 -19.18
CA PHE A 91 -3.54 13.66 -19.39
C PHE A 91 -2.24 14.28 -18.90
N GLY A 92 -1.79 13.91 -17.71
CA GLY A 92 -0.57 14.45 -17.10
C GLY A 92 -0.33 13.93 -15.70
N TRP A 93 0.60 14.57 -15.01
CA TRP A 93 0.97 14.28 -13.64
C TRP A 93 0.72 15.48 -12.75
N LEU A 94 -0.02 15.29 -11.69
CA LEU A 94 -0.17 16.25 -10.60
C LEU A 94 0.75 15.84 -9.45
N SER A 95 1.67 16.70 -9.08
CA SER A 95 2.59 16.44 -7.97
C SER A 95 2.67 17.64 -7.03
N PHE A 96 3.02 17.38 -5.76
CA PHE A 96 3.33 18.40 -4.78
C PHE A 96 4.81 18.31 -4.39
N ASP A 97 5.48 19.45 -4.42
CA ASP A 97 6.88 19.59 -4.00
C ASP A 97 6.93 20.11 -2.56
N PRO A 98 7.38 19.31 -1.59
CA PRO A 98 7.44 19.73 -0.19
C PRO A 98 8.48 20.85 0.08
N VAL A 99 9.47 21.02 -0.81
CA VAL A 99 10.51 22.06 -0.68
C VAL A 99 9.93 23.44 -1.01
N SER A 100 9.37 23.58 -2.22
CA SER A 100 8.73 24.82 -2.65
C SER A 100 7.30 25.01 -2.10
N ARG A 101 6.71 23.94 -1.54
CA ARG A 101 5.33 23.87 -1.03
C ARG A 101 4.28 24.22 -2.10
N ARG A 102 4.54 23.81 -3.33
CA ARG A 102 3.66 24.10 -4.48
C ARG A 102 3.29 22.84 -5.22
N SER A 103 2.06 22.82 -5.69
CA SER A 103 1.59 21.82 -6.65
C SER A 103 2.06 22.17 -8.06
N ARG A 104 2.31 21.15 -8.87
CA ARG A 104 2.75 21.27 -10.25
C ARG A 104 2.02 20.27 -11.13
N PHE A 105 1.69 20.70 -12.34
CA PHE A 105 1.13 19.84 -13.38
C PHE A 105 2.12 19.67 -14.54
N ASP A 106 2.40 18.41 -14.89
CA ASP A 106 3.26 18.04 -16.01
C ASP A 106 2.43 17.31 -17.07
N LEU A 107 2.26 17.92 -18.26
CA LEU A 107 1.49 17.36 -19.37
C LEU A 107 2.11 16.06 -19.90
N ALA A 108 1.30 15.03 -20.09
CA ALA A 108 1.68 13.80 -20.79
C ALA A 108 1.31 13.83 -22.27
N PRO A 109 1.94 13.01 -23.13
CA PRO A 109 1.60 12.96 -24.56
C PRO A 109 0.11 12.69 -24.86
N GLY A 110 -0.54 11.85 -24.05
CA GLY A 110 -1.99 11.59 -24.17
C GLY A 110 -2.89 12.79 -23.89
N GLY A 111 -2.36 13.84 -23.26
CA GLY A 111 -3.07 15.10 -23.02
C GLY A 111 -3.04 16.08 -24.19
N LEU A 112 -2.14 15.90 -25.15
CA LEU A 112 -1.98 16.82 -26.31
C LEU A 112 -3.28 17.07 -27.08
N PRO A 113 -4.11 16.05 -27.42
CA PRO A 113 -5.35 16.27 -28.18
C PRO A 113 -6.35 17.20 -27.50
N PHE A 114 -6.24 17.41 -26.18
CA PHE A 114 -7.13 18.25 -25.39
C PHE A 114 -6.57 19.65 -25.15
N VAL A 115 -5.25 19.82 -25.27
CA VAL A 115 -4.56 21.09 -25.00
C VAL A 115 -4.28 21.86 -26.27
N VAL A 116 -3.86 21.19 -27.34
CA VAL A 116 -3.35 21.82 -28.58
C VAL A 116 -4.34 22.81 -29.23
N GLY A 117 -5.66 22.53 -29.19
CA GLY A 117 -6.68 23.40 -29.78
C GLY A 117 -7.04 24.64 -28.93
N HIS A 118 -6.57 24.71 -27.68
CA HIS A 118 -6.99 25.72 -26.71
C HIS A 118 -5.82 26.47 -26.07
N ALA A 119 -4.61 25.90 -26.12
CA ALA A 119 -3.44 26.52 -25.49
C ALA A 119 -3.05 27.83 -26.18
N ILE A 120 -2.87 28.88 -25.38
CA ILE A 120 -2.40 30.21 -25.82
C ILE A 120 -1.03 30.55 -25.24
N ARG A 121 -0.47 29.70 -24.38
CA ARG A 121 0.87 29.78 -23.79
C ARG A 121 1.39 28.38 -23.47
N GLY A 122 2.62 28.25 -22.99
CA GLY A 122 3.23 26.94 -22.74
C GLY A 122 3.56 26.20 -24.06
N ILE A 123 3.71 26.92 -25.16
CA ILE A 123 3.98 26.37 -26.49
C ILE A 123 5.36 26.83 -26.94
N VAL A 124 6.19 25.89 -27.38
CA VAL A 124 7.48 26.18 -28.00
C VAL A 124 7.47 25.67 -29.45
N ASP A 125 7.62 26.58 -30.43
CA ASP A 125 7.73 26.23 -31.83
C ASP A 125 9.22 25.97 -32.17
N LEU A 126 9.51 24.78 -32.68
CA LEU A 126 10.85 24.35 -33.07
C LEU A 126 11.21 24.67 -34.54
N GLY A 127 10.33 25.37 -35.27
CA GLY A 127 10.47 25.55 -36.73
C GLY A 127 11.87 25.94 -37.17
N GLU A 128 12.45 27.00 -36.60
CA GLU A 128 13.78 27.51 -36.98
C GLU A 128 14.93 26.73 -36.28
N ALA A 129 14.79 26.37 -35.02
CA ALA A 129 15.84 25.70 -34.24
C ALA A 129 16.14 24.27 -34.77
N ALA A 130 15.14 23.57 -35.26
CA ALA A 130 15.32 22.23 -35.82
C ALA A 130 15.77 22.26 -37.30
N ALA A 131 15.39 23.29 -38.06
CA ALA A 131 15.85 23.49 -39.44
C ALA A 131 17.36 23.73 -39.51
N ALA A 132 17.93 24.51 -38.60
CA ALA A 132 19.37 24.75 -38.48
C ALA A 132 20.19 23.48 -38.19
N GLY A 133 19.56 22.42 -37.63
CA GLY A 133 20.19 21.14 -37.34
C GLY A 133 20.04 20.04 -38.40
N GLY A 134 19.41 20.31 -39.54
CA GLY A 134 19.25 19.36 -40.66
C GLY A 134 18.47 18.09 -40.34
N MET A 135 17.52 18.13 -39.41
CA MET A 135 16.86 16.94 -38.86
C MET A 135 15.49 16.67 -39.49
N ASP A 136 15.26 15.42 -39.88
CA ASP A 136 13.96 14.92 -40.30
C ASP A 136 13.06 14.65 -39.06
N GLY A 137 11.77 15.01 -39.15
CA GLY A 137 10.80 15.05 -38.05
C GLY A 137 10.65 13.76 -37.20
N ARG A 138 11.05 12.61 -37.76
CA ARG A 138 11.00 11.30 -37.03
C ARG A 138 12.13 11.09 -36.01
N ARG A 139 13.16 11.95 -35.96
CA ARG A 139 14.36 11.79 -35.11
C ARG A 139 14.51 12.85 -34.02
N ILE A 140 13.48 13.65 -33.72
CA ILE A 140 13.54 14.75 -32.76
C ILE A 140 13.33 14.25 -31.29
N GLY A 141 12.61 13.16 -31.10
CA GLY A 141 12.36 12.58 -29.79
C GLY A 141 13.64 12.25 -29.03
N GLY A 142 13.71 12.65 -27.78
CA GLY A 142 14.84 12.43 -26.86
C GLY A 142 15.97 13.48 -26.95
N LYS A 143 15.99 14.35 -27.97
CA LYS A 143 17.02 15.36 -28.16
C LYS A 143 16.78 16.62 -27.34
N ARG A 144 17.85 17.39 -27.14
CA ARG A 144 17.85 18.69 -26.47
C ARG A 144 18.14 19.77 -27.49
N PHE A 145 17.42 20.88 -27.38
CA PHE A 145 17.55 22.04 -28.24
C PHE A 145 17.71 23.30 -27.38
N PRO A 146 18.68 24.16 -27.67
CA PRO A 146 18.66 25.51 -27.12
C PRO A 146 17.52 26.28 -27.79
N VAL A 147 16.66 26.88 -27.01
CA VAL A 147 15.52 27.66 -27.47
C VAL A 147 15.49 29.04 -26.84
N LYS A 148 15.20 30.06 -27.62
CA LYS A 148 14.93 31.41 -27.12
C LYS A 148 13.41 31.52 -26.93
N THR A 149 12.95 31.54 -25.70
CA THR A 149 11.53 31.61 -25.38
C THR A 149 11.34 32.35 -24.06
N SER A 150 10.22 33.03 -23.91
CA SER A 150 9.78 33.65 -22.64
C SER A 150 9.01 32.67 -21.78
N GLU A 151 8.74 31.44 -22.25
CA GLU A 151 8.04 30.44 -21.49
C GLU A 151 8.84 30.04 -20.23
N PRO A 152 8.18 29.89 -19.06
CA PRO A 152 8.86 29.48 -17.85
C PRO A 152 9.27 28.00 -17.92
N ASP A 153 10.23 27.62 -17.09
CA ASP A 153 10.67 26.23 -16.94
C ASP A 153 9.49 25.29 -16.61
N GLY A 154 9.54 24.06 -17.12
CA GLY A 154 8.51 23.05 -16.93
C GLY A 154 8.09 22.35 -18.20
N THR A 155 6.99 21.60 -18.14
CA THR A 155 6.47 20.88 -19.33
C THR A 155 5.79 21.85 -20.28
N VAL A 156 6.10 21.74 -21.57
CA VAL A 156 5.56 22.56 -22.67
C VAL A 156 4.99 21.68 -23.78
N VAL A 157 4.06 22.26 -24.53
CA VAL A 157 3.67 21.75 -25.85
C VAL A 157 4.77 22.15 -26.84
N VAL A 158 5.25 21.19 -27.58
CA VAL A 158 6.26 21.42 -28.65
C VAL A 158 5.55 21.33 -29.98
N LYS A 159 5.62 22.41 -30.77
CA LYS A 159 5.13 22.42 -32.14
C LYS A 159 6.30 22.26 -33.11
N TYR A 160 6.16 21.39 -34.08
CA TYR A 160 7.14 21.21 -35.15
C TYR A 160 6.45 20.77 -36.44
N ARG A 161 6.53 21.60 -37.49
CA ARG A 161 5.79 21.40 -38.74
C ARG A 161 4.29 21.19 -38.46
N ASN A 162 3.73 20.09 -38.94
CA ASN A 162 2.31 19.73 -38.73
C ASN A 162 2.09 18.81 -37.50
N GLY A 163 3.11 18.63 -36.67
CA GLY A 163 3.06 17.75 -35.50
C GLY A 163 3.20 18.51 -34.17
N TYR A 164 2.72 17.87 -33.11
CA TYR A 164 2.83 18.36 -31.75
C TYR A 164 3.43 17.30 -30.86
N GLY A 165 4.12 17.72 -29.81
CA GLY A 165 4.68 16.83 -28.82
C GLY A 165 4.71 17.48 -27.43
N THR A 166 5.22 16.74 -26.45
CA THR A 166 5.55 17.31 -25.15
C THR A 166 7.05 17.45 -25.01
N GLY A 167 7.49 18.50 -24.31
CA GLY A 167 8.88 18.72 -23.96
C GLY A 167 9.02 19.22 -22.54
N VAL A 168 10.25 19.21 -22.04
CA VAL A 168 10.62 19.81 -20.76
C VAL A 168 11.62 20.91 -21.03
N LEU A 169 11.24 22.12 -20.69
CA LEU A 169 12.08 23.32 -20.76
C LEU A 169 12.78 23.51 -19.41
N ARG A 170 14.09 23.68 -19.44
CA ARG A 170 14.92 24.02 -18.27
C ARG A 170 16.07 24.92 -18.68
N ALA A 171 16.14 26.10 -18.08
CA ALA A 171 17.20 27.09 -18.34
C ALA A 171 17.50 27.31 -19.83
N GLY A 172 16.46 27.51 -20.64
CA GLY A 172 16.59 27.72 -22.11
C GLY A 172 16.93 26.46 -22.91
N GLN A 173 16.98 25.28 -22.30
CA GLN A 173 17.19 23.99 -22.95
C GLN A 173 15.86 23.22 -23.01
N LEU A 174 15.39 22.92 -24.20
CA LEU A 174 14.19 22.13 -24.44
C LEU A 174 14.56 20.67 -24.72
N ARG A 175 14.13 19.74 -23.87
CA ARG A 175 14.19 18.31 -24.16
C ARG A 175 12.85 17.83 -24.70
N VAL A 176 12.82 17.47 -25.97
CA VAL A 176 11.59 16.95 -26.62
C VAL A 176 11.41 15.47 -26.28
N ARG A 177 10.18 15.06 -25.99
CA ARG A 177 9.85 13.64 -25.75
C ARG A 177 9.48 12.94 -27.04
N GLU A 178 8.42 13.39 -27.69
CA GLU A 178 7.90 12.79 -28.94
C GLU A 178 7.13 13.84 -29.71
N ILE A 179 7.14 13.74 -31.04
CA ILE A 179 6.31 14.56 -31.93
C ILE A 179 5.40 13.62 -32.72
N VAL A 180 4.11 13.87 -32.69
CA VAL A 180 3.08 13.07 -33.35
C VAL A 180 2.07 13.99 -34.04
N ALA A 181 1.40 13.49 -35.08
CA ALA A 181 0.24 14.19 -35.64
C ALA A 181 -0.90 14.15 -34.59
N VAL A 182 -1.38 15.32 -34.19
CA VAL A 182 -2.43 15.46 -33.17
C VAL A 182 -3.64 16.10 -33.82
N GLN A 183 -4.80 15.46 -33.66
CA GLN A 183 -6.09 16.06 -33.97
C GLN A 183 -6.78 16.45 -32.67
N ALA A 184 -7.33 17.66 -32.63
CA ALA A 184 -8.16 18.08 -31.51
C ALA A 184 -9.37 17.14 -31.35
N ARG A 185 -9.68 16.76 -30.13
CA ARG A 185 -10.81 15.89 -29.79
C ARG A 185 -11.78 16.62 -28.86
N SER A 186 -13.07 16.54 -29.18
CA SER A 186 -14.15 17.05 -28.34
C SER A 186 -15.18 15.94 -28.11
N PRO A 187 -14.84 14.93 -27.28
CA PRO A 187 -15.75 13.83 -26.98
C PRO A 187 -16.92 14.29 -26.12
N PRO A 188 -18.01 13.49 -25.99
CA PRO A 188 -19.10 13.75 -25.06
C PRO A 188 -18.57 13.99 -23.66
N ASP A 189 -19.23 14.88 -22.89
CA ASP A 189 -18.88 15.20 -21.51
C ASP A 189 -20.02 14.76 -20.55
N PRO A 190 -20.13 13.44 -20.24
CA PRO A 190 -21.13 12.89 -19.36
C PRO A 190 -20.88 13.34 -17.91
N ASP A 191 -21.89 13.14 -17.07
CA ASP A 191 -21.79 13.30 -15.61
C ASP A 191 -21.59 11.96 -14.89
N TRP A 192 -21.47 12.02 -13.57
CA TRP A 192 -21.27 10.84 -12.72
C TRP A 192 -22.53 9.95 -12.65
N GLU A 193 -23.73 10.45 -12.90
CA GLU A 193 -24.94 9.62 -12.97
C GLU A 193 -24.89 8.66 -14.15
N VAL A 194 -24.41 9.14 -15.30
CA VAL A 194 -24.16 8.28 -16.47
C VAL A 194 -23.12 7.22 -16.14
N VAL A 195 -22.02 7.58 -15.45
CA VAL A 195 -21.00 6.60 -15.03
C VAL A 195 -21.61 5.51 -14.14
N ILE A 196 -22.41 5.90 -13.15
CA ILE A 196 -23.10 4.97 -12.25
C ILE A 196 -24.01 4.02 -13.04
N ASP A 197 -24.82 4.56 -13.95
CA ASP A 197 -25.73 3.76 -14.76
C ASP A 197 -24.98 2.74 -15.63
N ARG A 198 -23.91 3.15 -16.29
CA ARG A 198 -23.09 2.26 -17.13
C ARG A 198 -22.34 1.17 -16.35
N ASN A 199 -22.14 1.36 -15.06
CA ASN A 199 -21.49 0.39 -14.14
C ASN A 199 -22.49 -0.34 -13.22
N ARG A 200 -23.79 -0.05 -13.28
CA ARG A 200 -24.82 -0.50 -12.32
C ARG A 200 -24.83 -2.02 -12.08
N ARG A 201 -24.70 -2.81 -13.14
CA ARG A 201 -24.64 -4.28 -13.03
C ARG A 201 -23.47 -4.75 -12.17
N HIS A 202 -22.31 -4.14 -12.36
CA HIS A 202 -21.10 -4.50 -11.64
C HIS A 202 -21.13 -4.01 -10.19
N LEU A 203 -21.69 -2.82 -9.94
CA LEU A 203 -21.91 -2.30 -8.58
C LEU A 203 -22.84 -3.22 -7.77
N LYS A 204 -23.93 -3.73 -8.38
CA LYS A 204 -24.81 -4.74 -7.75
C LYS A 204 -24.07 -6.03 -7.41
N ASN A 205 -23.14 -6.46 -8.26
CA ASN A 205 -22.34 -7.67 -8.00
C ASN A 205 -21.35 -7.44 -6.86
N LEU A 206 -20.69 -6.29 -6.81
CA LEU A 206 -19.78 -5.91 -5.72
C LEU A 206 -20.52 -5.86 -4.38
N GLU A 207 -21.69 -5.21 -4.34
CA GLU A 207 -22.55 -5.15 -3.16
C GLU A 207 -22.94 -6.55 -2.67
N ARG A 208 -23.46 -7.40 -3.58
CA ARG A 208 -23.90 -8.77 -3.25
C ARG A 208 -22.76 -9.62 -2.69
N ASN A 209 -21.58 -9.52 -3.29
CA ASN A 209 -20.40 -10.27 -2.84
C ASN A 209 -19.94 -9.82 -1.46
N ALA A 210 -19.88 -8.51 -1.20
CA ALA A 210 -19.50 -7.97 0.09
C ALA A 210 -20.51 -8.35 1.20
N ILE A 211 -21.81 -8.26 0.93
CA ILE A 211 -22.85 -8.69 1.89
C ILE A 211 -22.75 -10.18 2.18
N ARG A 212 -22.52 -11.03 1.17
CA ARG A 212 -22.33 -12.47 1.36
C ARG A 212 -21.12 -12.77 2.22
N GLU A 213 -20.01 -12.09 1.99
CA GLU A 213 -18.79 -12.24 2.78
C GLU A 213 -19.02 -11.84 4.25
N ILE A 214 -19.71 -10.73 4.50
CA ILE A 214 -20.08 -10.31 5.86
C ILE A 214 -20.92 -11.40 6.54
N ARG A 215 -21.99 -11.86 5.89
CA ARG A 215 -22.90 -12.88 6.45
C ARG A 215 -22.19 -14.21 6.73
N HIS A 216 -21.26 -14.61 5.88
CA HIS A 216 -20.50 -15.85 6.06
C HIS A 216 -19.70 -15.83 7.37
N HIS A 217 -19.10 -14.71 7.74
CA HIS A 217 -18.28 -14.59 8.94
C HIS A 217 -19.09 -14.27 10.22
N MET A 218 -20.39 -14.02 10.08
CA MET A 218 -21.28 -13.77 11.22
C MET A 218 -21.90 -15.05 11.79
N SER A 219 -21.99 -16.14 11.02
CA SER A 219 -22.80 -17.33 11.33
C SER A 219 -22.51 -17.94 12.70
N ASP A 220 -21.29 -17.80 13.21
CA ASP A 220 -20.81 -18.50 14.41
C ASP A 220 -20.48 -17.56 15.57
N ARG A 221 -20.87 -16.27 15.52
CA ARG A 221 -20.46 -15.28 16.53
C ARG A 221 -21.63 -14.43 17.02
N PRO A 222 -21.74 -14.23 18.36
CA PRO A 222 -22.89 -13.55 18.97
C PRO A 222 -22.86 -12.02 18.79
N CYS A 223 -21.70 -11.42 18.49
CA CYS A 223 -21.53 -9.97 18.38
C CYS A 223 -20.87 -9.60 17.06
N ALA A 224 -21.42 -8.59 16.41
CA ALA A 224 -20.84 -7.98 15.21
C ALA A 224 -21.03 -6.46 15.22
N ASN A 225 -20.00 -5.73 14.79
CA ASN A 225 -20.01 -4.27 14.72
C ASN A 225 -19.20 -3.75 13.52
N VAL A 226 -19.29 -2.46 13.27
CA VAL A 226 -18.53 -1.77 12.22
C VAL A 226 -17.58 -0.77 12.85
N SER A 227 -16.30 -0.82 12.49
CA SER A 227 -15.34 0.24 12.82
C SER A 227 -15.51 1.40 11.85
N PHE A 228 -16.18 2.45 12.31
CA PHE A 228 -16.49 3.63 11.51
C PHE A 228 -15.45 4.72 11.75
N SER A 229 -14.84 5.26 10.71
CA SER A 229 -13.84 6.33 10.79
C SER A 229 -14.31 7.67 10.24
N GLY A 230 -15.57 7.78 9.80
CA GLY A 230 -16.08 8.94 9.10
C GLY A 230 -15.59 9.08 7.65
N GLY A 231 -14.77 8.15 7.16
CA GLY A 231 -14.28 8.13 5.79
C GLY A 231 -15.16 7.34 4.83
N LYS A 232 -14.98 7.53 3.51
CA LYS A 232 -15.74 6.90 2.43
C LYS A 232 -15.78 5.36 2.52
N ASP A 233 -14.65 4.74 2.86
CA ASP A 233 -14.49 3.30 2.92
C ASP A 233 -15.30 2.72 4.09
N SER A 234 -15.23 3.36 5.27
CA SER A 234 -16.03 2.99 6.44
C SER A 234 -17.52 3.26 6.24
N MET A 235 -17.90 4.30 5.49
CA MET A 235 -19.28 4.57 5.12
C MET A 235 -19.86 3.48 4.21
N ALA A 236 -19.08 3.04 3.22
CA ALA A 236 -19.49 1.95 2.33
C ALA A 236 -19.69 0.64 3.10
N VAL A 237 -18.74 0.26 3.98
CA VAL A 237 -18.90 -0.97 4.77
C VAL A 237 -20.01 -0.88 5.81
N MET A 238 -20.27 0.29 6.38
CA MET A 238 -21.40 0.48 7.29
C MET A 238 -22.73 0.21 6.58
N ALA A 239 -22.93 0.76 5.40
CA ALA A 239 -24.14 0.51 4.61
C ALA A 239 -24.26 -0.97 4.18
N LEU A 240 -23.16 -1.61 3.81
CA LEU A 240 -23.12 -3.05 3.48
C LEU A 240 -23.43 -3.92 4.70
N ALA A 241 -22.88 -3.57 5.86
CA ALA A 241 -23.08 -4.27 7.12
C ALA A 241 -24.54 -4.15 7.60
N GLN A 242 -25.15 -2.98 7.49
CA GLN A 242 -26.58 -2.79 7.77
C GLN A 242 -27.46 -3.69 6.89
N LYS A 243 -27.17 -3.78 5.60
CA LYS A 243 -27.85 -4.70 4.66
C LYS A 243 -27.58 -6.18 4.98
N ALA A 244 -26.49 -6.48 5.64
CA ALA A 244 -26.15 -7.84 6.12
C ALA A 244 -26.82 -8.18 7.45
N GLY A 245 -27.36 -7.20 8.18
CA GLY A 245 -28.02 -7.37 9.48
C GLY A 245 -27.20 -6.90 10.67
N ILE A 246 -26.13 -6.11 10.46
CA ILE A 246 -25.30 -5.52 11.54
C ILE A 246 -25.66 -4.03 11.67
N PRO A 247 -26.46 -3.62 12.68
CA PRO A 247 -26.81 -2.22 12.88
C PRO A 247 -25.76 -1.44 13.67
N SER A 248 -24.92 -2.13 14.47
CA SER A 248 -24.00 -1.50 15.41
C SER A 248 -22.75 -1.00 14.72
N ALA A 249 -22.39 0.25 14.95
CA ALA A 249 -21.14 0.87 14.51
C ALA A 249 -20.56 1.73 15.63
N PHE A 250 -19.24 1.82 15.70
CA PHE A 250 -18.54 2.66 16.66
C PHE A 250 -17.49 3.54 15.98
N PHE A 251 -17.29 4.72 16.53
CA PHE A 251 -16.23 5.66 16.17
C PHE A 251 -15.33 5.92 17.37
N ILE A 252 -14.02 5.99 17.19
CA ILE A 252 -13.07 6.31 18.25
C ILE A 252 -12.65 7.77 18.09
N ASP A 253 -13.13 8.63 18.98
CA ASP A 253 -12.72 10.02 19.06
C ASP A 253 -11.36 10.14 19.77
N THR A 254 -10.32 10.47 19.02
CA THR A 254 -8.96 10.67 19.53
C THR A 254 -8.72 12.02 20.17
N GLY A 255 -9.69 12.94 20.06
CA GLY A 255 -9.56 14.35 20.48
C GLY A 255 -8.73 15.23 19.55
N ILE A 256 -8.21 14.64 18.45
CA ILE A 256 -7.50 15.34 17.36
C ILE A 256 -8.09 14.96 16.00
N GLU A 257 -9.37 14.63 15.94
CA GLU A 257 -10.10 14.47 14.69
C GLU A 257 -10.49 15.83 14.12
N PHE A 258 -10.69 15.92 12.80
CA PHE A 258 -11.25 17.14 12.19
C PHE A 258 -12.66 17.41 12.74
N PRO A 259 -13.00 18.67 13.06
CA PRO A 259 -14.34 19.02 13.54
C PRO A 259 -15.45 18.55 12.60
N GLU A 260 -15.24 18.70 11.29
CA GLU A 260 -16.15 18.26 10.25
C GLU A 260 -16.37 16.74 10.26
N THR A 261 -15.34 15.99 10.63
CA THR A 261 -15.45 14.51 10.77
C THR A 261 -16.28 14.16 11.99
N VAL A 262 -16.07 14.83 13.13
CA VAL A 262 -16.84 14.59 14.36
C VAL A 262 -18.33 14.90 14.10
N GLU A 263 -18.63 16.07 13.53
CA GLU A 263 -19.99 16.48 13.18
C GLU A 263 -20.64 15.50 12.16
N PHE A 264 -19.87 15.05 11.16
CA PHE A 264 -20.35 14.06 10.20
C PHE A 264 -20.69 12.74 10.89
N VAL A 265 -19.84 12.26 11.81
CA VAL A 265 -20.03 11.02 12.57
C VAL A 265 -21.27 11.10 13.47
N GLU A 266 -21.45 12.21 14.19
CA GLU A 266 -22.61 12.43 15.06
C GLU A 266 -23.93 12.33 14.29
N ARG A 267 -23.97 12.85 13.07
CA ARG A 267 -25.15 12.74 12.18
C ARG A 267 -25.43 11.30 11.71
N GLN A 268 -24.47 10.38 11.79
CA GLN A 268 -24.68 8.98 11.42
C GLN A 268 -25.27 8.13 12.57
N GLY A 269 -25.35 8.66 13.78
CA GLY A 269 -25.91 7.96 14.94
C GLY A 269 -25.07 6.77 15.40
N VAL A 270 -23.76 6.79 15.16
CA VAL A 270 -22.84 5.74 15.61
C VAL A 270 -22.41 5.99 17.05
N GLU A 271 -22.07 4.91 17.77
CA GLU A 271 -21.53 5.02 19.14
C GLU A 271 -20.17 5.70 19.11
N ILE A 272 -19.97 6.73 19.94
CA ILE A 272 -18.71 7.45 20.04
C ILE A 272 -17.94 7.00 21.28
N ILE A 273 -16.86 6.25 21.07
CA ILE A 273 -15.91 5.86 22.11
C ILE A 273 -14.94 7.03 22.31
N ARG A 274 -15.04 7.68 23.47
CA ARG A 274 -14.20 8.85 23.76
C ARG A 274 -12.80 8.43 24.18
N LYS A 275 -11.83 9.30 23.92
CA LYS A 275 -10.41 9.10 24.22
C LYS A 275 -10.15 8.76 25.69
N ALA A 276 -9.16 7.88 25.92
CA ALA A 276 -8.64 7.56 27.23
C ALA A 276 -7.37 8.36 27.60
N GLY A 277 -6.89 9.27 26.76
CA GLY A 277 -5.65 10.01 26.95
C GLY A 277 -5.66 11.40 26.27
N ASP A 278 -4.67 12.23 26.62
CA ASP A 278 -4.47 13.55 26.00
C ASP A 278 -3.29 13.48 25.04
N PHE A 279 -3.56 13.77 23.75
CA PHE A 279 -2.54 13.82 22.71
C PHE A 279 -1.45 14.83 23.03
N TRP A 280 -1.83 16.05 23.45
CA TRP A 280 -0.88 17.13 23.67
C TRP A 280 0.03 16.89 24.87
N ALA A 281 -0.49 16.32 25.95
CA ALA A 281 0.34 15.88 27.07
C ALA A 281 1.29 14.74 26.70
N ALA A 282 0.83 13.82 25.83
CA ALA A 282 1.64 12.70 25.39
C ALA A 282 2.73 13.11 24.39
N VAL A 283 2.44 14.05 23.47
CA VAL A 283 3.40 14.46 22.44
C VAL A 283 4.59 15.25 23.02
N GLU A 284 4.38 16.01 24.09
CA GLU A 284 5.48 16.69 24.82
C GLU A 284 6.49 15.69 25.40
N LYS A 285 6.03 14.51 25.80
CA LYS A 285 6.88 13.45 26.38
C LYS A 285 7.46 12.53 25.30
N ALA A 286 6.66 12.16 24.30
CA ALA A 286 6.99 11.14 23.33
C ALA A 286 7.55 11.68 22.01
N GLY A 287 7.49 12.97 21.79
CA GLY A 287 7.83 13.61 20.52
C GLY A 287 6.78 13.40 19.43
N PRO A 288 7.01 13.96 18.24
CA PRO A 288 6.08 13.82 17.11
C PRO A 288 5.84 12.35 16.76
N PRO A 289 4.59 11.93 16.52
CA PRO A 289 4.32 10.57 16.02
C PRO A 289 4.84 10.44 14.58
N ALA A 290 5.31 9.24 14.21
CA ALA A 290 5.83 8.97 12.87
C ALA A 290 5.04 7.85 12.17
N LYS A 291 5.15 7.75 10.83
CA LYS A 291 4.49 6.68 10.03
C LYS A 291 4.94 5.29 10.46
N ASP A 292 6.19 5.16 10.81
CA ASP A 292 6.88 3.96 11.29
C ASP A 292 6.86 3.82 12.83
N GLN A 293 6.38 4.85 13.56
CA GLN A 293 6.24 4.83 15.02
C GLN A 293 4.94 5.51 15.47
N ARG A 294 3.82 4.81 15.37
CA ARG A 294 2.48 5.32 15.66
C ARG A 294 2.05 5.12 17.13
N TRP A 295 2.83 5.65 18.07
CA TRP A 295 2.47 5.61 19.49
C TRP A 295 1.08 6.23 19.75
N CYS A 296 0.73 7.30 19.01
CA CYS A 296 -0.57 7.97 19.12
C CYS A 296 -1.75 7.01 18.82
N CYS A 297 -1.64 6.14 17.80
CA CYS A 297 -2.69 5.16 17.51
C CYS A 297 -2.84 4.14 18.63
N LYS A 298 -1.72 3.72 19.26
CA LYS A 298 -1.77 2.77 20.39
C LYS A 298 -2.50 3.38 21.58
N LEU A 299 -2.16 4.61 21.95
CA LEU A 299 -2.74 5.32 23.06
C LEU A 299 -4.20 5.73 22.82
N LEU A 300 -4.49 6.34 21.67
CA LEU A 300 -5.75 7.03 21.42
C LEU A 300 -6.79 6.21 20.65
N LYS A 301 -6.40 5.10 20.02
CA LYS A 301 -7.31 4.24 19.26
C LYS A 301 -7.37 2.81 19.80
N LEU A 302 -6.22 2.13 19.92
CA LEU A 302 -6.23 0.72 20.30
C LEU A 302 -6.55 0.51 21.78
N HIS A 303 -6.07 1.39 22.67
CA HIS A 303 -6.37 1.27 24.10
C HIS A 303 -7.85 1.51 24.43
N PRO A 304 -8.52 2.62 23.99
CA PRO A 304 -9.96 2.79 24.17
C PRO A 304 -10.79 1.66 23.56
N LEU A 305 -10.42 1.20 22.37
CA LEU A 305 -11.09 0.07 21.71
C LEU A 305 -11.00 -1.21 22.55
N ARG A 306 -9.83 -1.50 23.13
CA ARG A 306 -9.65 -2.67 23.99
C ARG A 306 -10.55 -2.62 25.21
N LEU A 307 -10.65 -1.46 25.87
CA LEU A 307 -11.53 -1.27 27.02
C LEU A 307 -13.00 -1.49 26.63
N HIS A 308 -13.43 -0.93 25.51
CA HIS A 308 -14.79 -1.10 24.99
C HIS A 308 -15.09 -2.57 24.67
N LEU A 309 -14.23 -3.27 23.97
CA LEU A 309 -14.44 -4.67 23.60
C LEU A 309 -14.29 -5.65 24.79
N ALA A 310 -13.60 -5.26 25.86
CA ALA A 310 -13.57 -6.06 27.09
C ALA A 310 -14.96 -6.15 27.75
N THR A 311 -15.83 -5.17 27.52
CA THR A 311 -17.21 -5.16 28.06
C THR A 311 -18.21 -5.84 27.13
N THR A 312 -17.94 -5.89 25.80
CA THR A 312 -18.86 -6.45 24.80
C THR A 312 -18.59 -7.91 24.45
N GLY A 313 -17.42 -8.44 24.85
CA GLY A 313 -17.01 -9.81 24.53
C GLY A 313 -16.47 -10.00 23.10
N PRO A 314 -16.31 -11.26 22.63
CA PRO A 314 -15.78 -11.56 21.33
C PRO A 314 -16.68 -11.06 20.20
N CYS A 315 -16.15 -10.20 19.32
CA CYS A 315 -16.90 -9.57 18.23
C CYS A 315 -16.23 -9.75 16.86
N VAL A 316 -17.06 -9.84 15.81
CA VAL A 316 -16.64 -9.61 14.43
C VAL A 316 -16.72 -8.11 14.15
N THR A 317 -15.62 -7.50 13.71
CA THR A 317 -15.58 -6.09 13.34
C THR A 317 -15.40 -5.93 11.83
N VAL A 318 -16.38 -5.33 11.17
CA VAL A 318 -16.30 -5.01 9.74
C VAL A 318 -15.47 -3.75 9.55
N GLN A 319 -14.46 -3.82 8.68
CA GLN A 319 -13.53 -2.72 8.43
C GLN A 319 -13.45 -2.37 6.94
N GLY A 320 -13.31 -1.08 6.63
CA GLY A 320 -13.17 -0.54 5.29
C GLY A 320 -11.75 -0.60 4.72
N ASN A 321 -10.96 -1.60 5.06
CA ASN A 321 -9.59 -1.73 4.56
C ASN A 321 -9.57 -2.19 3.10
N ARG A 322 -8.64 -1.63 2.28
CA ARG A 322 -8.51 -1.95 0.85
C ARG A 322 -7.06 -2.20 0.44
N TRP A 323 -6.80 -3.19 -0.43
CA TRP A 323 -5.47 -3.50 -0.96
C TRP A 323 -4.80 -2.32 -1.66
N TYR A 324 -5.57 -1.59 -2.47
CA TYR A 324 -5.07 -0.54 -3.34
C TYR A 324 -4.77 0.79 -2.63
N GLU A 325 -5.18 0.94 -1.37
CA GLU A 325 -4.99 2.19 -0.61
C GLU A 325 -3.51 2.49 -0.34
N SER A 326 -2.72 1.45 -0.08
CA SER A 326 -1.28 1.59 0.16
C SER A 326 -0.55 0.25 -0.01
N TRP A 327 0.75 0.32 -0.27
CA TRP A 327 1.61 -0.86 -0.37
C TRP A 327 1.59 -1.76 0.89
N ASN A 328 1.44 -1.16 2.07
CA ASN A 328 1.37 -1.90 3.33
C ASN A 328 0.05 -2.66 3.53
N ARG A 329 -0.94 -2.42 2.67
CA ARG A 329 -2.23 -3.11 2.68
C ARG A 329 -2.38 -4.10 1.53
N ALA A 330 -1.37 -4.24 0.69
CA ALA A 330 -1.41 -5.16 -0.44
C ALA A 330 -1.63 -6.63 -0.04
N ASP A 331 -1.18 -7.02 1.15
CA ASP A 331 -1.27 -8.38 1.69
C ASP A 331 -2.46 -8.58 2.66
N LEU A 332 -3.45 -7.67 2.68
CA LEU A 332 -4.62 -7.82 3.56
C LEU A 332 -5.42 -9.08 3.22
N GLU A 333 -5.59 -9.92 4.22
CA GLU A 333 -6.49 -11.07 4.14
C GLU A 333 -7.97 -10.66 4.30
N ALA A 334 -8.87 -11.58 3.99
CA ALA A 334 -10.31 -11.39 4.19
C ALA A 334 -10.64 -11.16 5.66
N THR A 335 -9.96 -11.92 6.50
CA THR A 335 -10.06 -11.86 7.96
C THR A 335 -8.69 -11.65 8.57
N SER A 336 -8.64 -10.97 9.71
CA SER A 336 -7.41 -10.82 10.49
C SER A 336 -7.74 -10.74 11.97
N GLN A 337 -6.95 -11.44 12.78
CA GLN A 337 -6.98 -11.27 14.22
C GLN A 337 -6.27 -9.96 14.58
N ASN A 338 -6.85 -9.17 15.46
CA ASN A 338 -6.18 -7.98 15.99
C ASN A 338 -5.20 -8.40 17.11
N PRO A 339 -3.87 -8.30 16.92
CA PRO A 339 -2.92 -8.73 17.97
C PRO A 339 -3.06 -7.95 19.28
N ALA A 340 -3.50 -6.69 19.20
CA ALA A 340 -3.73 -5.85 20.37
C ALA A 340 -5.06 -6.16 21.08
N ASN A 341 -5.94 -6.93 20.44
CA ASN A 341 -7.25 -7.29 20.97
C ASN A 341 -7.71 -8.66 20.45
N PRO A 342 -7.39 -9.74 21.18
CA PRO A 342 -7.75 -11.11 20.76
C PRO A 342 -9.26 -11.37 20.66
N LEU A 343 -10.09 -10.53 21.28
CA LEU A 343 -11.55 -10.63 21.19
C LEU A 343 -12.12 -10.10 19.86
N GLN A 344 -11.28 -9.47 19.03
CA GLN A 344 -11.71 -8.84 17.79
C GLN A 344 -11.24 -9.62 16.55
N LEU A 345 -12.17 -10.21 15.82
CA LEU A 345 -11.94 -10.69 14.46
C LEU A 345 -12.31 -9.59 13.46
N ASN A 346 -11.34 -9.09 12.73
CA ASN A 346 -11.57 -8.10 11.67
C ASN A 346 -11.91 -8.80 10.36
N ILE A 347 -12.91 -8.28 9.64
CA ILE A 347 -13.22 -8.68 8.27
C ILE A 347 -13.18 -7.47 7.35
N SER A 348 -12.67 -7.66 6.11
CA SER A 348 -12.47 -6.58 5.13
C SER A 348 -13.19 -6.89 3.81
N PRO A 349 -14.54 -6.76 3.76
CA PRO A 349 -15.36 -7.21 2.65
C PRO A 349 -15.16 -6.41 1.36
N ILE A 350 -14.60 -5.21 1.45
CA ILE A 350 -14.27 -4.35 0.30
C ILE A 350 -12.77 -4.30 0.01
N ARG A 351 -11.97 -5.25 0.54
CA ARG A 351 -10.50 -5.22 0.39
C ARG A 351 -10.03 -5.13 -1.07
N ASN A 352 -10.81 -5.68 -1.99
CA ASN A 352 -10.51 -5.67 -3.41
C ASN A 352 -11.18 -4.51 -4.19
N TRP A 353 -11.80 -3.51 -3.52
CA TRP A 353 -12.34 -2.33 -4.17
C TRP A 353 -11.26 -1.24 -4.29
N ARG A 354 -11.28 -0.48 -5.41
CA ARG A 354 -10.54 0.78 -5.54
C ARG A 354 -11.38 1.94 -4.98
N ALA A 355 -10.79 3.08 -4.79
CA ALA A 355 -11.52 4.27 -4.37
C ALA A 355 -12.67 4.63 -5.35
N LEU A 356 -12.48 4.39 -6.65
CA LEU A 356 -13.53 4.61 -7.66
C LEU A 356 -14.77 3.75 -7.38
N GLU A 357 -14.60 2.43 -7.13
CA GLU A 357 -15.74 1.58 -6.81
C GLU A 357 -16.46 2.03 -5.54
N VAL A 358 -15.71 2.49 -4.54
CA VAL A 358 -16.29 3.01 -3.29
C VAL A 358 -17.12 4.27 -3.55
N PHE A 359 -16.60 5.27 -4.25
CA PHE A 359 -17.33 6.50 -4.57
C PHE A 359 -18.57 6.22 -5.43
N LEU A 360 -18.44 5.38 -6.46
CA LEU A 360 -19.57 5.01 -7.31
C LEU A 360 -20.66 4.27 -6.50
N TYR A 361 -20.27 3.43 -5.55
CA TYR A 361 -21.21 2.76 -4.66
C TYR A 361 -21.93 3.75 -3.74
N LEU A 362 -21.21 4.68 -3.10
CA LEU A 362 -21.79 5.69 -2.23
C LEU A 362 -22.78 6.59 -2.99
N TRP A 363 -22.40 7.08 -4.15
CA TRP A 363 -23.27 7.92 -4.99
C TRP A 363 -24.48 7.16 -5.53
N TRP A 364 -24.31 5.91 -5.96
CA TRP A 364 -25.41 5.04 -6.38
C TRP A 364 -26.43 4.82 -5.26
N GLN A 365 -25.96 4.60 -4.05
CA GLN A 365 -26.83 4.41 -2.87
C GLN A 365 -27.28 5.73 -2.23
N LYS A 366 -26.88 6.88 -2.78
CA LYS A 366 -27.15 8.22 -2.24
C LYS A 366 -26.71 8.38 -0.78
N LEU A 367 -25.61 7.76 -0.42
CA LEU A 367 -25.03 7.82 0.92
C LEU A 367 -24.23 9.11 1.09
N PRO A 368 -24.24 9.72 2.28
CA PRO A 368 -23.46 10.92 2.55
C PRO A 368 -21.96 10.63 2.50
N VAL A 369 -21.19 11.62 2.06
CA VAL A 369 -19.74 11.60 2.00
C VAL A 369 -19.21 12.71 2.90
N ASN A 370 -18.12 12.43 3.62
CA ASN A 370 -17.50 13.42 4.50
C ASN A 370 -17.08 14.66 3.68
N PRO A 371 -17.46 15.88 4.08
CA PRO A 371 -17.23 17.12 3.31
C PRO A 371 -15.76 17.47 3.12
N LEU A 372 -14.86 16.90 3.91
CA LEU A 372 -13.42 17.12 3.76
C LEU A 372 -12.86 16.57 2.44
N TYR A 373 -13.51 15.59 1.82
CA TYR A 373 -13.12 15.11 0.49
C TYR A 373 -13.24 16.21 -0.57
N ASP A 374 -14.33 16.99 -0.53
CA ASP A 374 -14.54 18.13 -1.43
C ASP A 374 -13.58 19.29 -1.17
N ARG A 375 -12.97 19.32 0.03
CA ARG A 375 -11.91 20.27 0.39
C ARG A 375 -10.49 19.75 0.09
N GLY A 376 -10.35 18.58 -0.53
CA GLY A 376 -9.07 18.05 -0.99
C GLY A 376 -8.33 17.12 -0.01
N ILE A 377 -8.94 16.78 1.14
CA ILE A 377 -8.38 15.79 2.06
C ILE A 377 -8.73 14.38 1.52
N GLU A 378 -7.72 13.62 1.15
CA GLU A 378 -7.92 12.26 0.60
C GLU A 378 -8.14 11.20 1.68
N ARG A 379 -7.55 11.41 2.85
CA ARG A 379 -7.55 10.46 3.94
C ARG A 379 -8.16 11.07 5.20
N ILE A 380 -9.39 10.66 5.49
CA ILE A 380 -10.08 11.07 6.72
C ILE A 380 -9.45 10.36 7.93
N GLY A 381 -9.13 11.13 8.96
CA GLY A 381 -8.54 10.70 10.23
C GLY A 381 -8.14 11.89 11.09
N CYS A 382 -7.22 11.68 12.03
CA CYS A 382 -6.70 12.76 12.88
C CYS A 382 -6.02 13.85 12.05
N TYR A 383 -6.26 15.15 12.36
CA TYR A 383 -5.67 16.28 11.62
C TYR A 383 -4.14 16.42 11.83
N LEU A 384 -3.56 15.75 12.84
CA LEU A 384 -2.10 15.66 13.07
C LEU A 384 -1.54 14.29 12.74
N CYS A 385 -2.19 13.56 11.83
CA CYS A 385 -1.74 12.21 11.48
C CYS A 385 -0.45 12.24 10.64
N PRO A 386 0.64 11.57 11.06
CA PRO A 386 1.86 11.50 10.25
C PRO A 386 1.64 10.81 8.89
N ALA A 387 0.53 10.07 8.73
CA ALA A 387 0.18 9.43 7.47
C ALA A 387 -0.47 10.38 6.46
N MET A 388 -0.90 11.58 6.86
CA MET A 388 -1.31 12.64 5.92
C MET A 388 -0.12 13.05 5.03
N LEU A 389 -0.42 13.56 3.86
CA LEU A 389 0.56 14.15 2.96
C LEU A 389 0.89 15.58 3.44
N GLU A 390 2.07 16.10 3.09
CA GLU A 390 2.40 17.49 3.40
C GLU A 390 1.49 18.46 2.63
N SER A 391 1.10 18.08 1.42
CA SER A 391 0.06 18.78 0.65
C SER A 391 -1.29 18.87 1.39
N GLU A 392 -1.66 17.86 2.17
CA GLU A 392 -2.87 17.89 3.01
C GLU A 392 -2.67 18.75 4.28
N HIS A 393 -1.46 18.77 4.85
CA HIS A 393 -1.11 19.71 5.94
C HIS A 393 -1.18 21.16 5.48
N GLU A 394 -0.86 21.47 4.19
CA GLU A 394 -1.09 22.81 3.64
C GLU A 394 -2.58 23.18 3.62
N LEU A 395 -3.43 22.24 3.22
CA LEU A 395 -4.89 22.46 3.26
C LEU A 395 -5.37 22.67 4.70
N LEU A 396 -4.84 21.90 5.67
CA LEU A 396 -5.14 22.11 7.09
C LEU A 396 -4.79 23.53 7.56
N ARG A 397 -3.63 24.08 7.15
CA ARG A 397 -3.24 25.45 7.49
C ARG A 397 -4.23 26.48 6.97
N GLY A 398 -4.78 26.26 5.78
CA GLY A 398 -5.84 27.09 5.22
C GLY A 398 -7.20 26.96 5.90
N MET A 399 -7.59 25.73 6.23
CA MET A 399 -8.92 25.44 6.82
C MET A 399 -8.99 25.71 8.33
N HIS A 400 -7.93 25.37 9.06
CA HIS A 400 -7.87 25.43 10.53
C HIS A 400 -6.56 26.06 11.01
N PRO A 401 -6.33 27.37 10.76
CA PRO A 401 -5.07 28.04 11.01
C PRO A 401 -4.62 27.97 12.48
N GLU A 402 -5.56 28.02 13.44
CA GLU A 402 -5.23 27.94 14.87
C GLU A 402 -4.69 26.56 15.26
N ARG A 403 -5.32 25.47 14.72
CA ARG A 403 -4.89 24.10 14.98
C ARG A 403 -3.53 23.81 14.34
N ALA A 404 -3.33 24.29 13.12
CA ALA A 404 -2.07 24.18 12.41
C ALA A 404 -0.96 24.95 13.09
N ARG A 405 -1.22 26.20 13.52
CA ARG A 405 -0.25 27.05 14.24
C ARG A 405 0.26 26.38 15.52
N ARG A 406 -0.64 25.81 16.32
CA ARG A 406 -0.25 25.08 17.53
C ARG A 406 0.70 23.93 17.23
N TRP A 407 0.45 23.18 16.14
CA TRP A 407 1.31 22.08 15.71
C TRP A 407 2.65 22.57 15.18
N ASP A 408 2.64 23.59 14.33
CA ASP A 408 3.86 24.18 13.77
C ASP A 408 4.76 24.75 14.88
N GLN A 409 4.19 25.41 15.89
CA GLN A 409 4.92 25.89 17.07
C GLN A 409 5.53 24.73 17.88
N PHE A 410 4.77 23.66 18.10
CA PHE A 410 5.31 22.46 18.77
C PHE A 410 6.49 21.87 17.99
N LEU A 411 6.35 21.70 16.66
CA LEU A 411 7.42 21.14 15.81
C LEU A 411 8.66 22.02 15.78
N ALA A 412 8.50 23.34 15.73
CA ALA A 412 9.62 24.29 15.78
C ALA A 412 10.37 24.19 17.13
N GLY A 413 9.65 24.24 18.25
CA GLY A 413 10.27 24.07 19.57
C GLY A 413 10.88 22.69 19.80
N TRP A 414 10.30 21.65 19.19
CA TRP A 414 10.90 20.31 19.19
C TRP A 414 12.21 20.27 18.41
N ALA A 415 12.22 20.84 17.20
CA ALA A 415 13.40 20.90 16.36
C ALA A 415 14.55 21.68 17.04
N GLU A 416 14.25 22.82 17.65
CA GLU A 416 15.22 23.62 18.40
C GLU A 416 15.84 22.83 19.57
N ARG A 417 15.02 22.21 20.41
CA ARG A 417 15.49 21.39 21.56
C ARG A 417 16.38 20.21 21.16
N HIS A 418 16.24 19.71 19.93
CA HIS A 418 16.96 18.53 19.44
C HIS A 418 17.99 18.85 18.37
N ASN A 419 18.32 20.14 18.16
CA ASN A 419 19.27 20.62 17.14
C ASN A 419 18.95 20.08 15.73
N LEU A 420 17.66 20.02 15.37
CA LEU A 420 17.21 19.61 14.05
C LEU A 420 17.10 20.81 13.12
N PRO A 421 17.33 20.65 11.80
CA PRO A 421 17.19 21.75 10.85
C PRO A 421 15.72 22.20 10.71
N ASP A 422 15.50 23.45 10.30
CA ASP A 422 14.15 24.01 10.07
C ASP A 422 13.33 23.18 9.08
N GLU A 423 13.99 22.54 8.15
CA GLU A 423 13.40 21.64 7.16
C GLU A 423 12.69 20.44 7.80
N TYR A 424 13.09 20.06 9.02
CA TYR A 424 12.41 19.00 9.77
C TYR A 424 10.91 19.26 9.91
N ALA A 425 10.54 20.46 10.32
CA ALA A 425 9.15 20.89 10.38
C ALA A 425 8.61 21.26 8.99
N ARG A 426 9.38 22.08 8.23
CA ARG A 426 8.93 22.75 7.00
C ARG A 426 8.69 21.78 5.83
N TRP A 427 9.45 20.69 5.72
CA TRP A 427 9.29 19.66 4.67
C TRP A 427 8.53 18.44 5.15
N GLY A 428 7.99 18.47 6.39
CA GLY A 428 7.26 17.37 6.98
C GLY A 428 8.11 16.14 7.25
N LEU A 429 9.43 16.29 7.53
CA LEU A 429 10.35 15.19 7.81
C LEU A 429 10.00 14.49 9.13
N TRP A 430 9.36 15.19 10.07
CA TRP A 430 8.85 14.67 11.33
C TRP A 430 7.90 13.46 11.16
N ARG A 431 7.33 13.29 9.96
CA ARG A 431 6.40 12.20 9.66
C ARG A 431 7.06 10.81 9.61
N TRP A 432 8.37 10.74 9.68
CA TRP A 432 9.11 9.48 9.70
C TRP A 432 10.20 9.51 10.76
N ARG A 433 10.37 8.38 11.43
CA ARG A 433 11.57 8.14 12.24
C ARG A 433 12.74 7.82 11.31
N ASP A 434 12.53 6.87 10.38
CA ASP A 434 13.49 6.54 9.34
C ASP A 434 12.99 7.07 7.99
N LEU A 435 13.69 8.06 7.44
CA LEU A 435 13.30 8.67 6.18
C LEU A 435 13.27 7.63 5.05
N PRO A 436 12.20 7.56 4.25
CA PRO A 436 12.17 6.68 3.09
C PRO A 436 13.20 7.12 2.03
N PRO A 437 13.64 6.21 1.15
CA PRO A 437 14.73 6.46 0.20
C PRO A 437 14.59 7.76 -0.61
N LYS A 438 13.39 8.06 -1.11
CA LYS A 438 13.12 9.29 -1.88
C LYS A 438 13.26 10.57 -1.05
N MET A 439 12.89 10.54 0.24
CA MET A 439 13.08 11.68 1.14
C MET A 439 14.54 11.85 1.52
N ARG A 440 15.28 10.75 1.74
CA ARG A 440 16.73 10.80 1.95
C ARG A 440 17.46 11.42 0.75
N GLU A 441 17.10 11.02 -0.46
CA GLU A 441 17.64 11.61 -1.69
C GLU A 441 17.29 13.10 -1.82
N LEU A 442 16.09 13.51 -1.43
CA LEU A 442 15.67 14.91 -1.41
C LEU A 442 16.53 15.71 -0.44
N CYS A 443 16.68 15.25 0.81
CA CYS A 443 17.51 15.87 1.82
C CYS A 443 18.98 15.98 1.35
N ALA A 444 19.55 14.90 0.80
CA ALA A 444 20.93 14.88 0.31
C ALA A 444 21.16 15.91 -0.82
N ARG A 445 20.21 16.06 -1.76
CA ARG A 445 20.30 17.07 -2.83
C ARG A 445 20.32 18.51 -2.31
N HIS A 446 19.76 18.76 -1.14
CA HIS A 446 19.72 20.08 -0.50
C HIS A 446 20.72 20.24 0.64
N GLY A 447 21.63 19.29 0.84
CA GLY A 447 22.65 19.34 1.89
C GLY A 447 22.10 19.17 3.31
N ILE A 448 20.88 18.66 3.47
CA ILE A 448 20.27 18.41 4.76
C ILE A 448 20.72 17.05 5.29
N ALA A 449 21.51 17.07 6.38
CA ALA A 449 21.90 15.87 7.11
C ALA A 449 20.99 15.69 8.32
N LEU A 450 20.20 14.63 8.32
CA LEU A 450 19.50 14.14 9.52
C LEU A 450 20.30 12.92 10.02
N LEU A 451 20.92 13.05 11.19
CA LEU A 451 21.64 11.94 11.82
C LEU A 451 20.63 10.96 12.44
N GLY A 452 20.87 9.65 12.41
CA GLY A 452 19.92 8.58 12.70
C GLY A 452 19.33 8.50 14.12
N ASP A 453 19.79 9.32 15.08
CA ASP A 453 19.35 9.28 16.49
C ASP A 453 18.49 10.48 16.93
N HIS A 454 17.76 11.10 16.02
CA HIS A 454 17.02 12.35 16.26
C HIS A 454 15.78 12.25 17.14
N LEU A 455 15.34 11.03 17.45
CA LEU A 455 14.17 10.81 18.27
C LEU A 455 14.60 10.18 19.58
N GLN A 456 14.31 10.86 20.68
CA GLN A 456 14.41 10.24 21.99
C GLN A 456 13.65 8.89 21.97
N PRO A 457 14.15 7.87 22.64
CA PRO A 457 13.43 6.62 22.76
C PRO A 457 12.08 6.93 23.41
N VAL A 458 10.99 6.62 22.67
CA VAL A 458 9.63 6.74 23.19
C VAL A 458 9.57 6.10 24.57
N PRO A 459 9.08 6.78 25.61
CA PRO A 459 8.99 6.24 26.95
C PRO A 459 8.35 4.85 26.97
N ARG A 460 8.76 3.96 27.85
CA ARG A 460 8.28 2.56 27.89
C ARG A 460 6.76 2.46 27.89
N GLU A 461 6.08 3.38 28.58
CA GLU A 461 4.62 3.49 28.63
C GLU A 461 3.96 3.71 27.26
N TYR A 462 4.68 4.29 26.26
CA TYR A 462 4.20 4.50 24.89
C TYR A 462 4.81 3.52 23.88
N ARG A 463 5.80 2.69 24.29
CA ARG A 463 6.45 1.71 23.40
C ARG A 463 5.56 0.50 23.11
N GLY A 464 4.45 0.41 23.79
CA GLY A 464 3.39 -0.47 23.41
C GLY A 464 3.38 -1.82 24.00
N ALA A 465 2.24 -2.20 24.43
CA ALA A 465 1.83 -3.57 24.62
C ALA A 465 1.53 -4.20 23.25
N SER A 466 2.54 -4.73 22.60
CA SER A 466 2.31 -5.82 21.65
C SER A 466 2.16 -7.16 22.39
N THR A 467 2.31 -7.16 23.71
CA THR A 467 2.04 -8.32 24.57
C THR A 467 1.55 -7.82 25.93
N VAL A 468 0.24 -7.64 26.07
CA VAL A 468 -0.38 -7.67 27.40
C VAL A 468 -1.05 -9.01 27.54
N SER A 469 -0.37 -9.92 28.19
CA SER A 469 -0.99 -11.06 28.83
C SER A 469 -2.12 -10.54 29.74
N VAL A 470 -3.37 -10.87 29.43
CA VAL A 470 -4.49 -10.72 30.35
C VAL A 470 -4.40 -11.91 31.33
N GLY A 471 -3.62 -11.71 32.38
CA GLY A 471 -3.60 -12.55 33.54
C GLY A 471 -3.38 -11.66 34.76
N PRO A 472 -3.88 -12.00 35.96
CA PRO A 472 -3.58 -11.25 37.17
C PRO A 472 -2.05 -11.21 37.34
N GLU A 473 -1.52 -10.05 37.77
CA GLU A 473 -0.12 -9.88 38.13
C GLU A 473 0.28 -11.01 39.10
N ARG A 474 1.07 -11.96 38.60
CA ARG A 474 1.80 -12.84 39.48
C ARG A 474 3.00 -12.06 40.01
N PRO A 475 3.25 -12.10 41.32
CA PRO A 475 4.45 -11.48 41.86
C PRO A 475 5.68 -12.08 41.18
N VAL A 476 6.63 -11.21 40.85
CA VAL A 476 7.94 -11.59 40.34
C VAL A 476 8.56 -12.57 41.34
N PRO A 477 8.91 -13.79 40.95
CA PRO A 477 9.66 -14.66 41.84
C PRO A 477 11.04 -14.02 42.06
N GLY A 478 11.37 -13.77 43.31
CA GLY A 478 12.70 -13.38 43.73
C GLY A 478 13.73 -14.45 43.40
N GLU A 479 14.92 -13.97 43.26
CA GLU A 479 16.24 -14.55 43.15
C GLU A 479 16.38 -16.08 43.12
N ALA A 480 17.12 -16.49 42.09
CA ALA A 480 17.50 -17.84 41.76
C ALA A 480 17.97 -18.67 42.99
N ALA A 481 17.27 -19.74 43.27
CA ALA A 481 17.82 -20.84 44.03
C ALA A 481 19.03 -21.43 43.26
N ALA A 482 20.13 -21.54 43.97
CA ALA A 482 21.37 -22.14 43.50
C ALA A 482 21.12 -23.53 42.88
N ARG A 483 21.46 -23.71 41.61
CA ARG A 483 21.49 -25.02 40.98
C ARG A 483 22.62 -25.85 41.58
N THR A 484 22.28 -26.91 42.26
CA THR A 484 23.19 -27.99 42.64
C THR A 484 23.70 -28.68 41.37
N ALA A 485 25.02 -28.85 41.29
CA ALA A 485 25.69 -29.57 40.20
C ALA A 485 25.18 -31.03 40.14
N GLY A 486 24.58 -31.42 39.06
CA GLY A 486 24.15 -32.78 38.78
C GLY A 486 23.76 -33.00 37.37
N ALA A 487 24.48 -33.88 36.67
CA ALA A 487 24.28 -34.45 35.33
C ALA A 487 24.23 -33.44 34.15
N ALA A 488 25.02 -33.75 33.09
CA ALA A 488 24.99 -33.00 31.83
C ALA A 488 23.54 -32.97 31.26
N PRO A 489 23.03 -31.79 30.86
CA PRO A 489 21.69 -31.69 30.30
C PRO A 489 21.56 -32.55 29.05
N ALA A 490 20.38 -33.14 28.82
CA ALA A 490 20.07 -33.84 27.59
C ALA A 490 20.31 -32.91 26.37
N PRO A 491 20.77 -33.43 25.21
CA PRO A 491 21.14 -32.59 24.05
C PRO A 491 20.06 -31.58 23.65
N GLY A 492 18.78 -31.86 23.86
CA GLY A 492 17.67 -30.95 23.59
C GLY A 492 17.53 -29.79 24.61
N GLU A 493 17.93 -29.97 25.87
CA GLU A 493 17.89 -28.91 26.89
C GLU A 493 18.97 -27.86 26.66
N ALA A 494 20.14 -28.28 26.18
CA ALA A 494 21.23 -27.34 25.85
C ALA A 494 20.87 -26.38 24.72
N LEU A 495 20.10 -26.87 23.72
CA LEU A 495 19.66 -26.05 22.57
C LEU A 495 18.46 -25.16 22.89
N ARG A 496 17.68 -25.44 23.93
CA ARG A 496 16.48 -24.66 24.26
C ARG A 496 16.79 -23.19 24.56
N GLY A 497 18.00 -22.91 25.07
CA GLY A 497 18.48 -21.56 25.34
C GLY A 497 18.61 -20.69 24.07
N ASP A 498 18.77 -21.30 22.89
CA ASP A 498 18.83 -20.61 21.62
C ASP A 498 17.46 -20.13 21.12
N PHE A 499 16.38 -20.50 21.79
CA PHE A 499 15.00 -20.19 21.41
C PHE A 499 14.26 -19.41 22.52
N PRO A 500 14.62 -18.16 22.79
CA PRO A 500 14.02 -17.37 23.87
C PRO A 500 12.50 -17.20 23.75
N LEU A 501 11.95 -17.28 22.53
CA LEU A 501 10.50 -17.18 22.27
C LEU A 501 9.70 -18.30 22.94
N ILE A 502 10.29 -19.47 23.15
CA ILE A 502 9.64 -20.66 23.71
C ILE A 502 10.14 -21.04 25.10
N ALA A 503 10.77 -20.09 25.81
CA ALA A 503 11.31 -20.34 27.15
C ALA A 503 10.23 -20.90 28.11
N ASP A 504 9.03 -20.33 28.05
CA ASP A 504 7.92 -20.61 28.96
C ASP A 504 6.74 -21.35 28.31
N ILE A 505 6.87 -21.84 27.07
CA ILE A 505 5.81 -22.54 26.35
C ILE A 505 6.30 -23.85 25.74
N ILE A 506 5.37 -24.79 25.54
CA ILE A 506 5.57 -25.98 24.72
C ILE A 506 5.08 -25.65 23.31
N TYR A 507 6.02 -25.54 22.35
CA TYR A 507 5.70 -25.25 20.96
C TYR A 507 5.61 -26.55 20.16
N LEU A 508 4.45 -26.82 19.58
CA LEU A 508 4.15 -28.07 18.85
C LEU A 508 3.78 -27.83 17.37
N ASP A 509 4.03 -26.63 16.85
CA ASP A 509 3.63 -26.24 15.50
C ASP A 509 4.84 -26.00 14.56
N SER A 510 5.97 -26.67 14.82
CA SER A 510 7.17 -26.56 13.98
C SER A 510 6.97 -27.10 12.54
N ALA A 511 5.96 -27.95 12.33
CA ALA A 511 5.60 -28.42 11.00
C ALA A 511 5.06 -27.31 10.11
N ALA A 512 4.25 -26.41 10.67
CA ALA A 512 3.74 -25.22 9.94
C ALA A 512 4.78 -24.11 9.89
N MET A 513 5.47 -23.82 11.01
CA MET A 513 6.49 -22.76 11.09
C MET A 513 7.51 -23.06 12.19
N SER A 514 8.76 -23.34 11.80
CA SER A 514 9.87 -23.45 12.75
C SER A 514 10.29 -22.09 13.29
N ILE A 515 10.62 -22.04 14.57
CA ILE A 515 11.13 -20.83 15.23
C ILE A 515 12.62 -20.69 14.90
N SER A 516 13.04 -19.47 14.57
CA SER A 516 14.45 -19.17 14.29
C SER A 516 15.24 -19.07 15.60
N PRO A 517 16.33 -19.84 15.76
CA PRO A 517 17.22 -19.72 16.92
C PRO A 517 18.07 -18.44 16.86
N GLU A 518 18.52 -17.96 18.03
CA GLU A 518 19.35 -16.76 18.15
C GLU A 518 20.59 -16.74 17.23
N PRO A 519 21.34 -17.83 17.04
CA PRO A 519 22.47 -17.84 16.09
C PRO A 519 22.07 -17.52 14.65
N VAL A 520 20.86 -17.92 14.21
CA VAL A 520 20.33 -17.59 12.87
C VAL A 520 19.98 -16.12 12.78
N LEU A 521 19.29 -15.56 13.79
CA LEU A 521 18.95 -14.15 13.86
C LEU A 521 20.19 -13.27 13.88
N SER A 522 21.21 -13.66 14.66
CA SER A 522 22.50 -12.98 14.72
C SER A 522 23.22 -12.99 13.36
N ALA A 523 23.22 -14.10 12.64
CA ALA A 523 23.83 -14.19 11.31
C ALA A 523 23.11 -13.33 10.26
N MET A 524 21.77 -13.21 10.36
CA MET A 524 20.98 -12.32 9.51
C MET A 524 21.33 -10.85 9.79
N LEU A 525 21.45 -10.45 11.05
CA LEU A 525 21.87 -9.11 11.45
C LEU A 525 23.32 -8.81 11.03
N GLU A 526 24.23 -9.77 11.18
CA GLU A 526 25.61 -9.66 10.69
C GLU A 526 25.65 -9.34 9.19
N TYR A 527 24.86 -10.05 8.37
CA TYR A 527 24.74 -9.77 6.94
C TYR A 527 24.25 -8.35 6.68
N GLU A 528 23.17 -7.92 7.32
CA GLU A 528 22.58 -6.60 7.12
C GLU A 528 23.53 -5.46 7.53
N HIS A 529 24.29 -5.63 8.63
CA HIS A 529 25.13 -4.58 9.19
C HIS A 529 26.53 -4.50 8.55
N HIS A 530 27.10 -5.64 8.08
CA HIS A 530 28.53 -5.67 7.77
C HIS A 530 28.87 -5.97 6.32
N TYR A 531 28.03 -6.73 5.57
CA TYR A 531 28.41 -7.13 4.21
C TYR A 531 27.24 -7.32 3.25
N ARG A 532 26.10 -6.68 3.51
CA ARG A 532 24.96 -6.72 2.56
C ARG A 532 25.35 -6.13 1.21
N ALA A 533 25.50 -6.98 0.21
CA ALA A 533 25.89 -6.59 -1.14
C ALA A 533 25.39 -7.60 -2.17
N ASN A 534 25.54 -7.25 -3.47
CA ASN A 534 25.19 -8.10 -4.57
C ASN A 534 26.12 -9.31 -4.65
N VAL A 535 25.56 -10.52 -4.70
CA VAL A 535 26.29 -11.77 -4.81
C VAL A 535 26.66 -12.05 -6.28
N GLY A 536 27.93 -12.41 -6.54
CA GLY A 536 28.42 -12.90 -7.83
C GLY A 536 28.70 -11.85 -8.90
N ARG A 537 28.32 -10.59 -8.74
CA ARG A 537 28.45 -9.55 -9.78
C ARG A 537 29.25 -8.32 -9.37
N GLY A 538 29.60 -8.15 -8.11
CA GLY A 538 30.34 -7.00 -7.62
C GLY A 538 31.80 -7.33 -7.42
N VAL A 539 32.68 -6.37 -7.73
CA VAL A 539 34.14 -6.49 -7.52
C VAL A 539 34.64 -5.82 -6.23
N HIS A 540 33.76 -5.07 -5.56
CA HIS A 540 34.11 -4.38 -4.31
C HIS A 540 34.09 -5.33 -3.10
N ARG A 541 34.79 -4.94 -2.04
CA ARG A 541 35.01 -5.77 -0.84
C ARG A 541 33.75 -6.42 -0.27
N LEU A 542 32.65 -5.66 -0.10
CA LEU A 542 31.41 -6.20 0.49
C LEU A 542 30.79 -7.28 -0.40
N SER A 543 30.81 -7.09 -1.73
CA SER A 543 30.30 -8.08 -2.67
C SER A 543 31.12 -9.37 -2.66
N GLN A 544 32.44 -9.28 -2.51
CA GLN A 544 33.33 -10.46 -2.38
C GLN A 544 32.99 -11.23 -1.10
N ILE A 545 32.86 -10.54 0.04
CA ILE A 545 32.49 -11.17 1.33
C ILE A 545 31.11 -11.85 1.23
N ALA A 546 30.13 -11.15 0.72
CA ALA A 546 28.78 -11.69 0.54
C ALA A 546 28.76 -12.92 -0.38
N SER A 547 29.50 -12.87 -1.50
CA SER A 547 29.63 -13.98 -2.43
C SER A 547 30.33 -15.20 -1.78
N GLN A 548 31.39 -14.99 -1.05
CA GLN A 548 32.10 -16.08 -0.36
C GLN A 548 31.19 -16.76 0.67
N LYS A 549 30.53 -15.97 1.55
CA LYS A 549 29.61 -16.51 2.56
C LYS A 549 28.41 -17.24 1.93
N TYR A 550 27.91 -16.75 0.80
CA TYR A 550 26.85 -17.42 0.04
C TYR A 550 27.27 -18.81 -0.46
N TRP A 551 28.43 -18.90 -1.10
CA TRP A 551 28.98 -20.19 -1.57
C TRP A 551 29.33 -21.12 -0.42
N ASP A 552 29.87 -20.61 0.68
CA ASP A 552 30.16 -21.41 1.88
C ASP A 552 28.87 -22.03 2.48
N ALA A 553 27.78 -21.28 2.48
CA ALA A 553 26.47 -21.79 2.92
C ALA A 553 25.98 -22.95 2.05
N HIS A 554 26.06 -22.81 0.71
CA HIS A 554 25.72 -23.91 -0.21
C HIS A 554 26.54 -25.16 0.03
N GLN A 555 27.87 -25.01 0.23
CA GLN A 555 28.77 -26.15 0.50
C GLN A 555 28.48 -26.79 1.87
N LYS A 556 28.12 -26.01 2.89
CA LYS A 556 27.72 -26.55 4.20
C LYS A 556 26.44 -27.36 4.11
N VAL A 557 25.41 -26.84 3.44
CA VAL A 557 24.13 -27.57 3.25
C VAL A 557 24.34 -28.82 2.41
N LYS A 558 25.11 -28.74 1.30
CA LYS A 558 25.44 -29.89 0.46
C LYS A 558 26.06 -31.03 1.27
N ARG A 559 27.04 -30.73 2.14
CA ARG A 559 27.67 -31.73 3.04
C ARG A 559 26.68 -32.26 4.06
N PHE A 560 25.84 -31.40 4.64
CA PHE A 560 24.87 -31.78 5.67
C PHE A 560 23.84 -32.79 5.15
N ILE A 561 23.31 -32.57 3.94
CA ILE A 561 22.35 -33.49 3.32
C ILE A 561 23.01 -34.68 2.62
N GLY A 562 24.34 -34.83 2.67
CA GLY A 562 25.07 -35.93 2.05
C GLY A 562 25.06 -35.96 0.51
N ALA A 563 24.77 -34.82 -0.14
CA ALA A 563 24.73 -34.74 -1.60
C ALA A 563 26.16 -34.83 -2.17
N LYS A 564 26.43 -35.86 -2.95
CA LYS A 564 27.76 -36.09 -3.59
C LYS A 564 27.89 -35.30 -4.87
N GLU A 565 26.82 -35.24 -5.66
CA GLU A 565 26.73 -34.55 -6.94
C GLU A 565 25.57 -33.51 -6.93
N GLY A 566 25.46 -32.71 -7.97
CA GLY A 566 24.40 -31.72 -8.12
C GLY A 566 24.64 -30.42 -7.33
N GLU A 567 23.68 -29.54 -7.44
CA GLU A 567 23.67 -28.21 -6.82
C GLU A 567 22.59 -28.12 -5.75
N VAL A 568 22.84 -27.25 -4.77
CA VAL A 568 21.84 -26.90 -3.75
C VAL A 568 21.19 -25.58 -4.16
N VAL A 569 19.88 -25.55 -4.19
CA VAL A 569 19.09 -24.35 -4.44
C VAL A 569 18.31 -24.01 -3.17
N PHE A 570 18.49 -22.81 -2.65
CA PHE A 570 17.69 -22.31 -1.55
C PHE A 570 16.37 -21.76 -2.05
N THR A 571 15.28 -22.21 -1.46
CA THR A 571 13.91 -21.76 -1.71
C THR A 571 13.34 -21.09 -0.45
N ARG A 572 12.24 -20.36 -0.59
CA ARG A 572 11.59 -19.72 0.56
C ARG A 572 10.97 -20.72 1.53
N ASP A 573 10.44 -21.83 0.96
CA ASP A 573 9.75 -22.88 1.68
C ASP A 573 9.65 -24.16 0.83
N ALA A 574 9.13 -25.22 1.42
CA ALA A 574 8.90 -26.50 0.74
C ALA A 574 7.89 -26.36 -0.41
N THR A 575 6.88 -25.49 -0.29
CA THR A 575 5.89 -25.25 -1.34
C THR A 575 6.54 -24.77 -2.63
N GLU A 576 7.47 -23.82 -2.54
CA GLU A 576 8.23 -23.33 -3.70
C GLU A 576 9.09 -24.43 -4.30
N ALA A 577 9.82 -25.18 -3.46
CA ALA A 577 10.69 -26.27 -3.90
C ALA A 577 9.91 -27.35 -4.67
N ILE A 578 8.80 -27.83 -4.14
CA ILE A 578 7.97 -28.85 -4.76
C ILE A 578 7.37 -28.35 -6.09
N ASN A 579 6.89 -27.09 -6.12
CA ASN A 579 6.40 -26.50 -7.37
C ASN A 579 7.50 -26.35 -8.43
N MET A 580 8.73 -26.04 -8.04
CA MET A 580 9.86 -25.99 -8.98
C MET A 580 10.12 -27.35 -9.58
N VAL A 581 10.12 -28.42 -8.78
CA VAL A 581 10.30 -29.80 -9.26
C VAL A 581 9.14 -30.19 -10.16
N ALA A 582 7.89 -30.03 -9.72
CA ALA A 582 6.70 -30.41 -10.47
C ALA A 582 6.62 -29.75 -11.85
N LYS A 583 7.03 -28.47 -11.94
CA LYS A 583 7.00 -27.71 -13.20
C LYS A 583 8.27 -27.86 -14.05
N GLY A 584 9.39 -28.19 -13.42
CA GLY A 584 10.70 -28.29 -14.07
C GLY A 584 11.00 -29.64 -14.71
N LEU A 585 10.33 -30.68 -14.30
CA LEU A 585 10.46 -32.01 -14.93
C LEU A 585 9.76 -32.06 -16.28
N GLY A 586 10.36 -32.82 -17.21
CA GLY A 586 9.82 -33.06 -18.56
C GLY A 586 8.80 -34.17 -18.55
N TRP A 587 7.57 -33.84 -18.15
CA TRP A 587 6.46 -34.80 -18.10
C TRP A 587 5.92 -35.16 -19.49
N ASN A 588 5.63 -36.47 -19.69
CA ASN A 588 4.93 -36.98 -20.87
C ASN A 588 3.52 -37.43 -20.49
N GLN A 589 2.65 -37.52 -21.46
CA GLN A 589 1.33 -38.10 -21.27
C GLN A 589 1.49 -39.59 -20.87
N GLY A 590 0.85 -39.98 -19.78
CA GLY A 590 0.93 -41.35 -19.24
C GLY A 590 2.02 -41.53 -18.16
N ASP A 591 2.86 -40.52 -17.91
CA ASP A 591 3.73 -40.55 -16.72
C ASP A 591 2.88 -40.56 -15.45
N MET A 592 3.37 -41.19 -14.38
CA MET A 592 2.64 -41.33 -13.13
C MET A 592 3.40 -40.69 -11.96
N VAL A 593 2.68 -39.99 -11.10
CA VAL A 593 3.14 -39.54 -9.77
C VAL A 593 2.35 -40.28 -8.71
N ILE A 594 3.05 -40.86 -7.74
CA ILE A 594 2.45 -41.46 -6.55
C ILE A 594 2.66 -40.53 -5.37
N THR A 595 1.58 -40.19 -4.67
CA THR A 595 1.57 -39.39 -3.45
C THR A 595 0.72 -40.07 -2.38
N THR A 596 0.55 -39.44 -1.20
CA THR A 596 -0.20 -40.10 -0.12
C THR A 596 -1.34 -39.19 0.41
N MET A 597 -2.32 -39.81 1.08
CA MET A 597 -3.38 -39.08 1.78
C MET A 597 -2.89 -38.28 3.00
N LEU A 598 -1.66 -38.52 3.46
CA LEU A 598 -1.08 -37.82 4.64
C LEU A 598 -0.29 -36.59 4.26
N GLU A 599 -0.23 -36.24 3.00
CA GLU A 599 0.53 -35.07 2.52
C GLU A 599 -0.11 -33.74 2.87
N ASP A 600 0.74 -32.77 3.16
CA ASP A 600 0.33 -31.37 3.17
C ASP A 600 -0.10 -30.92 1.76
N HIS A 601 -0.98 -29.94 1.68
CA HIS A 601 -1.46 -29.39 0.42
C HIS A 601 -0.31 -28.94 -0.51
N SER A 602 0.80 -28.47 0.06
CA SER A 602 2.00 -28.07 -0.68
C SER A 602 2.61 -29.23 -1.49
N ASN A 603 2.47 -30.47 -0.98
CA ASN A 603 2.99 -31.68 -1.62
C ASN A 603 1.88 -32.55 -2.29
N LEU A 604 0.66 -32.07 -2.35
CA LEU A 604 -0.44 -32.74 -3.05
C LEU A 604 -0.88 -31.94 -4.29
N VAL A 605 -1.20 -30.66 -4.11
CA VAL A 605 -1.80 -29.84 -5.16
C VAL A 605 -0.93 -29.70 -6.41
N PRO A 606 0.40 -29.49 -6.33
CA PRO A 606 1.24 -29.40 -7.53
C PRO A 606 1.18 -30.64 -8.43
N TRP A 607 1.09 -31.84 -7.85
CA TRP A 607 0.99 -33.10 -8.58
C TRP A 607 -0.39 -33.29 -9.22
N LEU A 608 -1.46 -32.88 -8.53
CA LEU A 608 -2.81 -32.90 -9.08
C LEU A 608 -2.94 -31.99 -10.31
N HIS A 609 -2.24 -30.87 -10.37
CA HIS A 609 -2.23 -29.98 -11.54
C HIS A 609 -1.57 -30.60 -12.77
N LEU A 610 -0.69 -31.59 -12.61
CA LEU A 610 -0.08 -32.28 -13.75
C LEU A 610 -1.08 -33.14 -14.53
N ARG A 611 -2.23 -33.44 -13.96
CA ARG A 611 -3.33 -34.13 -14.68
C ARG A 611 -3.80 -33.36 -15.91
N GLU A 612 -3.72 -32.04 -15.89
CA GLU A 612 -4.01 -31.17 -17.04
C GLU A 612 -3.04 -31.40 -18.21
N ARG A 613 -1.87 -32.00 -17.92
CA ARG A 613 -0.83 -32.38 -18.89
C ARG A 613 -0.83 -33.87 -19.26
N GLY A 614 -1.83 -34.63 -18.80
CA GLY A 614 -1.97 -36.06 -19.05
C GLY A 614 -1.10 -36.95 -18.15
N VAL A 615 -0.55 -36.38 -17.05
CA VAL A 615 0.18 -37.17 -16.04
C VAL A 615 -0.83 -37.76 -15.06
N GLU A 616 -0.71 -39.04 -14.78
CA GLU A 616 -1.54 -39.69 -13.77
C GLU A 616 -1.03 -39.40 -12.37
N CYS A 617 -1.94 -39.23 -11.42
CA CYS A 617 -1.59 -38.99 -10.01
C CYS A 617 -2.38 -39.99 -9.15
N ASP A 618 -1.68 -40.98 -8.60
CA ASP A 618 -2.25 -41.94 -7.65
C ASP A 618 -1.99 -41.51 -6.21
N ILE A 619 -3.02 -41.58 -5.36
CA ILE A 619 -2.99 -41.19 -3.97
C ILE A 619 -3.15 -42.42 -3.09
N LEU A 620 -2.08 -42.84 -2.44
CA LEU A 620 -2.10 -43.96 -1.53
C LEU A 620 -3.00 -43.68 -0.33
N PRO A 621 -3.96 -44.54 -0.03
CA PRO A 621 -4.86 -44.40 1.10
C PRO A 621 -4.15 -44.67 2.45
N VAL A 622 -4.81 -44.25 3.51
CA VAL A 622 -4.42 -44.57 4.88
C VAL A 622 -5.23 -45.75 5.39
N THR A 623 -4.55 -46.70 6.02
CA THR A 623 -5.21 -47.85 6.69
C THR A 623 -6.01 -47.35 7.93
N PRO A 624 -6.95 -48.16 8.45
CA PRO A 624 -7.66 -47.84 9.70
C PRO A 624 -6.75 -47.58 10.92
N GLY A 625 -5.51 -48.08 10.87
CA GLY A 625 -4.48 -47.82 11.89
C GLY A 625 -3.67 -46.56 11.68
N TYR A 626 -4.08 -45.66 10.74
CA TYR A 626 -3.38 -44.39 10.38
C TYR A 626 -1.95 -44.59 9.85
N SER A 627 -1.66 -45.76 9.26
CA SER A 627 -0.44 -46.03 8.49
C SER A 627 -0.71 -46.01 7.01
N LEU A 628 0.31 -45.77 6.18
CA LEU A 628 0.18 -45.87 4.73
C LEU A 628 -0.04 -47.33 4.31
N ASP A 629 -0.86 -47.54 3.29
CA ASP A 629 -1.10 -48.83 2.67
C ASP A 629 0.05 -49.14 1.70
N ILE A 630 1.13 -49.73 2.25
CA ILE A 630 2.35 -50.02 1.48
C ILE A 630 2.13 -51.23 0.53
N ASP A 631 1.19 -52.13 0.86
CA ASP A 631 0.90 -53.27 0.00
C ASP A 631 0.34 -52.80 -1.36
N ARG A 632 -0.53 -51.79 -1.31
CA ARG A 632 -1.05 -51.15 -2.52
C ARG A 632 0.03 -50.42 -3.34
N LEU A 633 1.09 -49.90 -2.71
CA LEU A 633 2.20 -49.30 -3.43
C LEU A 633 2.89 -50.32 -4.37
N GLY A 634 3.06 -51.56 -3.91
CA GLY A 634 3.62 -52.66 -4.71
C GLY A 634 2.74 -53.06 -5.88
N GLU A 635 1.42 -52.85 -5.80
CA GLU A 635 0.48 -53.11 -6.91
C GLU A 635 0.44 -51.95 -7.93
N THR A 636 0.81 -50.72 -7.53
CA THR A 636 0.76 -49.52 -8.38
C THR A 636 2.05 -49.34 -9.19
N ILE A 637 3.20 -49.84 -8.71
CA ILE A 637 4.50 -49.80 -9.40
C ILE A 637 4.63 -51.06 -10.28
#